data_7b1672f8d014ef10c160801ab852d6c3
#
_entry.id   7b1672f8d014ef10c160801ab852d6c3
#
_cell.length_a   1.000
_cell.length_b   1.000
_cell.length_c   1.000
_cell.angle_alpha   90.00
_cell.angle_beta   90.00
_cell.angle_gamma   90.00
#
_symmetry.space_group_name_H-M   'P 1'
#
loop_
_entity.id
_entity.type
_entity.pdbx_description
1 polymer ?
#
loop_
_entity_poly.entity_id
_entity_poly.type
_entity_poly.pdbx_seq_one_letter_code
_entity_poly.pdbx_strand_id
1 'polypeptide(L)'
;MALSACLTACTSGNFDAQFRLRAVDHPIADAVIEQKVNELYDKMNPQERLAQLHSMYLADLFGKDGKLDTLKCRQLIPNGVGHFSQYASQDVKDPNEIRDMVAQVQQWIINNTPSGVPALFHEEIISGVATRGATVYPQQIGLACSFNPDLAFIKTQQTAKDMRMIGGLLALSPMVDVDRNPHFNRDEESYGEDGYLSAAMGVGFVRGLQDGGLKNGIAACSKHFLGYGGGSESDEKELMEEILMPHETIIRIAGGKVVMTGYHKFHDINCVGNAELQEDILRDYLHFDGMMVSDYGSITQQTHVQGLTEQGASAMNAGNDVEFPRNDTYQHLYEAIEKGLVTQERFEKSVKRVLTLKAALGMLDKGAKLYEEGHIELDRPEERQTAYQLATQSVVLLQNNGILPLKDTKKVFLTGPNANNMWAMLGDYSYQGMSYFWKGNNPDDEHPHIVKLKEGLENSLPEGFSLTYTRGCDWTEVNETQIEAAGDERAQAWLVALLDRKIDGKEEIDREKAIRMAAESDVIIAAMGENTMLCGENRDRGSLRLPGSQEAFVEELIATGKPVVLVMFGGRAQVISKIADRCAAIIQAWYPGEEGGNAVADILVGKVAPSGKLSVSYPNVELNENICYNYSTKQDPRVEWPFGFGLSYTTFEYTNLSVTSSADTGDNAIRVAVEVQNTGSVAAEEIVQIYVSPTSTDQHLKPIQLQGFGRVALQPGEKKKVVFAMSPQQFGYYANRQWNIDPGQYLIKAGGSSQDLTLCAPVTLTGDKTTMPLRTVYFAEMQ
;
A
#
# COMPACT_ATOMS: atom_id res chain seq x y z
N MET A 1 -20.07 31.47 1.45
CA MET A 1 -20.75 31.15 0.18
C MET A 1 -19.79 30.92 -0.96
N ALA A 2 -18.64 30.28 -0.73
CA ALA A 2 -17.65 29.98 -1.79
C ALA A 2 -17.07 28.55 -1.73
N LEU A 3 -17.56 27.69 -0.83
CA LEU A 3 -17.07 26.30 -0.71
C LEU A 3 -18.00 25.24 -1.36
N SER A 4 -19.13 25.66 -1.93
CA SER A 4 -20.09 24.72 -2.55
C SER A 4 -19.82 24.40 -4.04
N ALA A 5 -18.76 24.91 -4.63
CA ALA A 5 -18.51 24.79 -6.07
C ALA A 5 -17.39 23.82 -6.46
N CYS A 6 -16.64 23.25 -5.50
CA CYS A 6 -15.56 22.31 -5.82
C CYS A 6 -15.93 20.81 -5.74
N LEU A 7 -17.12 20.49 -5.22
CA LEU A 7 -17.60 19.09 -5.15
C LEU A 7 -18.13 18.54 -6.48
N THR A 8 -18.16 19.34 -7.53
CA THR A 8 -18.73 18.96 -8.84
C THR A 8 -17.71 18.81 -9.98
N ALA A 9 -16.41 18.89 -9.73
CA ALA A 9 -15.39 18.83 -10.78
C ALA A 9 -14.62 17.50 -10.89
N CYS A 10 -14.81 16.56 -9.98
CA CYS A 10 -14.38 15.17 -10.19
C CYS A 10 -15.60 14.34 -10.64
N THR A 11 -16.13 14.67 -11.81
CA THR A 11 -17.14 13.84 -12.45
C THR A 11 -16.47 12.55 -12.89
N SER A 12 -16.97 11.44 -12.35
CA SER A 12 -16.82 10.02 -12.68
C SER A 12 -16.92 9.65 -14.18
N GLY A 13 -16.71 10.56 -15.09
CA GLY A 13 -17.04 10.38 -16.50
C GLY A 13 -15.94 9.78 -17.38
N ASN A 14 -14.68 9.76 -16.95
CA ASN A 14 -13.59 9.33 -17.84
C ASN A 14 -12.80 8.10 -17.36
N PHE A 15 -12.88 7.73 -16.08
CA PHE A 15 -12.10 6.62 -15.55
C PHE A 15 -12.80 5.28 -15.76
N ASP A 16 -14.14 5.20 -15.58
CA ASP A 16 -14.95 4.00 -15.85
C ASP A 16 -14.80 3.46 -17.28
N ALA A 17 -14.57 4.35 -18.26
CA ALA A 17 -14.32 3.96 -19.64
C ALA A 17 -12.89 3.44 -19.90
N GLN A 18 -11.91 3.77 -19.04
CA GLN A 18 -10.50 3.32 -19.15
C GLN A 18 -10.23 2.06 -18.33
N PHE A 19 -10.97 1.80 -17.26
CA PHE A 19 -10.97 0.54 -16.52
C PHE A 19 -11.76 -0.53 -17.29
N ARG A 20 -11.39 -0.78 -18.52
CA ARG A 20 -11.79 -2.03 -19.16
C ARG A 20 -11.02 -3.14 -18.47
N LEU A 21 -11.69 -3.78 -17.56
CA LEU A 21 -11.28 -4.73 -16.55
C LEU A 21 -10.93 -6.10 -17.15
N ARG A 22 -10.60 -6.11 -18.44
CA ARG A 22 -10.13 -7.29 -19.15
C ARG A 22 -8.62 -7.42 -19.08
N ALA A 23 -8.17 -8.57 -18.67
CA ALA A 23 -6.81 -8.97 -18.86
C ALA A 23 -6.50 -9.07 -20.36
N VAL A 24 -5.42 -8.42 -20.76
CA VAL A 24 -4.87 -8.47 -22.11
C VAL A 24 -3.36 -8.69 -22.00
N ASP A 25 -2.77 -9.21 -23.05
CA ASP A 25 -1.31 -9.27 -23.10
C ASP A 25 -0.75 -7.85 -23.22
N HIS A 26 0.18 -7.51 -22.36
CA HIS A 26 0.92 -6.25 -22.35
C HIS A 26 2.39 -6.53 -22.67
N PRO A 27 2.78 -6.81 -23.91
CA PRO A 27 4.19 -7.07 -24.22
C PRO A 27 5.03 -5.85 -23.87
N ILE A 28 6.14 -6.06 -23.16
CA ILE A 28 7.10 -4.99 -22.80
C ILE A 28 7.88 -4.49 -24.04
N ALA A 29 8.06 -5.34 -25.04
CA ALA A 29 8.81 -5.04 -26.25
C ALA A 29 7.94 -5.27 -27.49
N ASP A 30 8.08 -4.33 -28.42
CA ASP A 30 7.76 -4.53 -29.83
C ASP A 30 9.03 -4.92 -30.62
N ALA A 31 8.88 -5.24 -31.90
CA ALA A 31 10.00 -5.61 -32.76
C ALA A 31 11.13 -4.56 -32.85
N VAL A 32 10.79 -3.27 -32.65
CA VAL A 32 11.77 -2.17 -32.65
C VAL A 32 12.61 -2.19 -31.38
N ILE A 33 11.97 -2.40 -30.23
CA ILE A 33 12.67 -2.54 -28.94
C ILE A 33 13.53 -3.80 -28.95
N GLU A 34 13.01 -4.94 -29.42
CA GLU A 34 13.77 -6.19 -29.51
C GLU A 34 15.03 -6.05 -30.38
N GLN A 35 14.89 -5.46 -31.56
CA GLN A 35 16.02 -5.21 -32.44
C GLN A 35 17.06 -4.32 -31.76
N LYS A 36 16.63 -3.21 -31.15
CA LYS A 36 17.49 -2.25 -30.45
C LYS A 36 18.27 -2.88 -29.31
N VAL A 37 17.59 -3.72 -28.51
CA VAL A 37 18.19 -4.43 -27.39
C VAL A 37 19.22 -5.47 -27.87
N ASN A 38 18.90 -6.24 -28.91
CA ASN A 38 19.83 -7.21 -29.48
C ASN A 38 21.08 -6.52 -30.05
N GLU A 39 20.93 -5.47 -30.83
CA GLU A 39 22.04 -4.70 -31.37
C GLU A 39 22.92 -4.07 -30.27
N LEU A 40 22.33 -3.61 -29.18
CA LEU A 40 23.05 -3.06 -28.04
C LEU A 40 23.80 -4.16 -27.30
N TYR A 41 23.14 -5.27 -26.98
CA TYR A 41 23.74 -6.42 -26.30
C TYR A 41 24.96 -6.96 -27.05
N ASP A 42 24.87 -7.08 -28.39
CA ASP A 42 25.96 -7.58 -29.23
C ASP A 42 27.19 -6.66 -29.23
N LYS A 43 26.99 -5.36 -29.08
CA LYS A 43 28.07 -4.36 -28.97
C LYS A 43 28.72 -4.30 -27.59
N MET A 44 28.01 -4.70 -26.54
CA MET A 44 28.51 -4.65 -25.16
C MET A 44 29.59 -5.71 -24.93
N ASN A 45 30.64 -5.33 -24.23
CA ASN A 45 31.61 -6.30 -23.72
C ASN A 45 31.03 -7.09 -22.52
N PRO A 46 31.66 -8.24 -22.12
CA PRO A 46 31.14 -9.04 -21.03
C PRO A 46 30.95 -8.26 -19.70
N GLN A 47 31.87 -7.38 -19.35
CA GLN A 47 31.78 -6.63 -18.08
C GLN A 47 30.65 -5.59 -18.09
N GLU A 48 30.36 -5.00 -19.25
CA GLU A 48 29.20 -4.10 -19.40
C GLU A 48 27.88 -4.85 -19.26
N ARG A 49 27.79 -6.08 -19.81
CA ARG A 49 26.62 -6.96 -19.66
C ARG A 49 26.38 -7.30 -18.19
N LEU A 50 27.45 -7.67 -17.47
CA LEU A 50 27.36 -7.97 -16.05
C LEU A 50 26.94 -6.72 -15.23
N ALA A 51 27.50 -5.56 -15.57
CA ALA A 51 27.20 -4.31 -14.89
C ALA A 51 25.70 -3.94 -14.94
N GLN A 52 24.95 -4.39 -15.97
CA GLN A 52 23.50 -4.12 -16.05
C GLN A 52 22.68 -4.83 -14.96
N LEU A 53 23.21 -5.92 -14.39
CA LEU A 53 22.56 -6.70 -13.33
C LEU A 53 22.97 -6.23 -11.91
N HIS A 54 23.85 -5.25 -11.83
CA HIS A 54 24.38 -4.70 -10.58
C HIS A 54 23.62 -3.48 -10.10
N SER A 55 23.56 -3.33 -8.78
CA SER A 55 23.06 -2.16 -8.10
C SER A 55 24.09 -1.61 -7.10
N MET A 56 23.98 -0.32 -6.76
CA MET A 56 24.78 0.33 -5.72
C MET A 56 24.06 1.58 -5.18
N TYR A 57 24.60 2.16 -4.11
CA TYR A 57 24.08 3.43 -3.60
C TYR A 57 24.74 4.63 -4.28
N LEU A 58 23.94 5.66 -4.57
CA LEU A 58 24.41 6.89 -5.24
C LEU A 58 25.53 7.57 -4.47
N ALA A 59 25.42 7.62 -3.13
CA ALA A 59 26.41 8.25 -2.25
C ALA A 59 27.82 7.64 -2.34
N ASP A 60 27.95 6.38 -2.77
CA ASP A 60 29.24 5.70 -2.92
C ASP A 60 30.16 6.42 -3.94
N LEU A 61 29.58 7.15 -4.90
CA LEU A 61 30.31 7.86 -5.97
C LEU A 61 30.67 9.29 -5.61
N PHE A 62 30.23 9.81 -4.47
CA PHE A 62 30.46 11.19 -4.08
C PHE A 62 31.56 11.32 -3.02
N GLY A 63 32.27 12.43 -3.03
CA GLY A 63 33.21 12.80 -2.00
C GLY A 63 32.52 13.41 -0.77
N LYS A 64 33.27 13.57 0.32
CA LYS A 64 32.76 14.23 1.54
C LYS A 64 32.37 15.71 1.31
N ASP A 65 32.83 16.30 0.22
CA ASP A 65 32.49 17.65 -0.21
C ASP A 65 31.21 17.72 -1.05
N GLY A 66 30.50 16.60 -1.19
CA GLY A 66 29.26 16.48 -1.96
C GLY A 66 29.45 16.50 -3.49
N LYS A 67 30.70 16.42 -3.99
CA LYS A 67 30.98 16.41 -5.42
C LYS A 67 31.20 14.99 -5.94
N LEU A 68 30.84 14.78 -7.21
CA LEU A 68 31.12 13.52 -7.91
C LEU A 68 32.63 13.24 -7.92
N ASP A 69 33.01 12.10 -7.37
CA ASP A 69 34.40 11.64 -7.37
C ASP A 69 34.68 10.78 -8.61
N THR A 70 35.26 11.38 -9.62
CA THR A 70 35.55 10.71 -10.89
C THR A 70 36.58 9.57 -10.77
N LEU A 71 37.39 9.54 -9.71
CA LEU A 71 38.29 8.41 -9.41
C LEU A 71 37.48 7.23 -8.91
N LYS A 72 36.54 7.46 -7.98
CA LYS A 72 35.59 6.41 -7.54
C LYS A 72 34.76 5.88 -8.72
N CYS A 73 34.25 6.76 -9.57
CA CYS A 73 33.53 6.33 -10.76
C CYS A 73 34.35 5.39 -11.65
N ARG A 74 35.62 5.71 -11.91
CA ARG A 74 36.54 4.85 -12.69
C ARG A 74 36.85 3.53 -12.00
N GLN A 75 36.83 3.48 -10.67
CA GLN A 75 37.10 2.28 -9.89
C GLN A 75 35.88 1.38 -9.74
N LEU A 76 34.73 1.96 -9.42
CA LEU A 76 33.51 1.25 -9.05
C LEU A 76 32.60 0.92 -10.23
N ILE A 77 32.52 1.82 -11.22
CA ILE A 77 31.63 1.69 -12.38
C ILE A 77 32.33 1.90 -13.73
N PRO A 78 33.54 1.33 -13.98
CA PRO A 78 34.27 1.53 -15.24
C PRO A 78 33.51 1.05 -16.47
N ASN A 79 32.58 0.10 -16.29
CA ASN A 79 31.72 -0.48 -17.34
C ASN A 79 30.25 -0.03 -17.19
N GLY A 80 29.98 1.02 -16.42
CA GLY A 80 28.63 1.43 -16.03
C GLY A 80 28.10 0.65 -14.84
N VAL A 81 26.83 0.87 -14.55
CA VAL A 81 26.05 0.15 -13.52
C VAL A 81 24.59 0.08 -13.96
N GLY A 82 23.90 -1.01 -13.65
CA GLY A 82 22.50 -1.19 -14.00
C GLY A 82 21.56 -0.28 -13.25
N HIS A 83 21.76 -0.20 -11.91
CA HIS A 83 20.79 0.40 -10.99
C HIS A 83 21.45 1.21 -9.87
N PHE A 84 20.72 2.23 -9.38
CA PHE A 84 21.01 2.93 -8.13
C PHE A 84 19.85 2.77 -7.15
N SER A 85 20.19 2.26 -5.94
CA SER A 85 19.24 1.87 -4.90
C SER A 85 18.92 3.01 -3.96
N GLN A 86 17.62 3.23 -3.66
CA GLN A 86 17.10 4.19 -2.68
C GLN A 86 17.91 5.51 -2.71
N TYR A 87 18.00 6.11 -3.87
CA TYR A 87 18.95 7.19 -4.13
C TYR A 87 18.56 8.53 -3.50
N ALA A 88 17.28 8.74 -3.23
CA ALA A 88 16.73 10.00 -2.73
C ALA A 88 16.51 9.99 -1.21
N SER A 89 16.26 8.82 -0.62
CA SER A 89 16.03 8.65 0.83
C SER A 89 17.30 8.49 1.66
N GLN A 90 18.47 8.33 0.99
CA GLN A 90 19.74 8.07 1.68
C GLN A 90 20.30 9.27 2.46
N ASP A 91 19.94 10.49 2.09
CA ASP A 91 20.57 11.70 2.60
C ASP A 91 19.54 12.83 2.75
N VAL A 92 19.77 13.75 3.69
CA VAL A 92 18.91 14.93 3.92
C VAL A 92 19.27 16.01 2.91
N LYS A 93 18.96 15.78 1.64
CA LYS A 93 19.20 16.72 0.56
C LYS A 93 17.91 17.28 -0.02
N ASP A 94 18.02 18.50 -0.52
CA ASP A 94 16.97 19.11 -1.34
C ASP A 94 16.77 18.31 -2.65
N PRO A 95 15.53 18.17 -3.16
CA PRO A 95 15.25 17.45 -4.41
C PRO A 95 16.07 17.96 -5.61
N ASN A 96 16.40 19.25 -5.66
CA ASN A 96 17.25 19.81 -6.72
C ASN A 96 18.70 19.32 -6.60
N GLU A 97 19.23 19.17 -5.38
CA GLU A 97 20.55 18.59 -5.15
C GLU A 97 20.58 17.10 -5.55
N ILE A 98 19.55 16.32 -5.18
CA ILE A 98 19.42 14.92 -5.59
C ILE A 98 19.38 14.81 -7.11
N ARG A 99 18.53 15.61 -7.78
CA ARG A 99 18.48 15.66 -9.25
C ARG A 99 19.85 15.99 -9.87
N ASP A 100 20.57 16.95 -9.29
CA ASP A 100 21.89 17.34 -9.80
C ASP A 100 22.93 16.22 -9.62
N MET A 101 22.85 15.45 -8.53
CA MET A 101 23.68 14.26 -8.34
C MET A 101 23.36 13.18 -9.38
N VAL A 102 22.08 12.90 -9.63
CA VAL A 102 21.63 11.99 -10.69
C VAL A 102 22.14 12.44 -12.05
N ALA A 103 21.98 13.72 -12.37
CA ALA A 103 22.45 14.30 -13.63
C ALA A 103 23.96 14.11 -13.85
N GLN A 104 24.77 14.41 -12.82
CA GLN A 104 26.24 14.26 -12.90
C GLN A 104 26.62 12.79 -13.15
N VAL A 105 26.00 11.84 -12.45
CA VAL A 105 26.30 10.41 -12.60
C VAL A 105 25.83 9.89 -13.96
N GLN A 106 24.61 10.23 -14.40
CA GLN A 106 24.11 9.83 -15.73
C GLN A 106 25.02 10.36 -16.85
N GLN A 107 25.41 11.64 -16.78
CA GLN A 107 26.33 12.22 -17.76
C GLN A 107 27.71 11.54 -17.73
N TRP A 108 28.20 11.20 -16.52
CA TRP A 108 29.47 10.49 -16.40
C TRP A 108 29.39 9.11 -17.07
N ILE A 109 28.34 8.33 -16.79
CA ILE A 109 28.13 6.99 -17.35
C ILE A 109 28.05 7.10 -18.88
N ILE A 110 27.22 7.97 -19.42
CA ILE A 110 27.00 8.13 -20.86
C ILE A 110 28.29 8.49 -21.59
N ASN A 111 29.13 9.35 -20.98
CA ASN A 111 30.33 9.89 -21.66
C ASN A 111 31.62 9.08 -21.38
N ASN A 112 31.68 8.25 -20.35
CA ASN A 112 32.92 7.62 -19.89
C ASN A 112 32.90 6.10 -19.83
N THR A 113 31.75 5.45 -20.09
CA THR A 113 31.66 3.99 -20.20
C THR A 113 31.54 3.56 -21.65
N PRO A 114 31.99 2.35 -22.04
CA PRO A 114 32.11 1.98 -23.47
C PRO A 114 30.77 2.02 -24.23
N SER A 115 29.67 1.53 -23.64
CA SER A 115 28.35 1.53 -24.29
C SER A 115 27.48 2.74 -23.92
N GLY A 116 27.83 3.50 -22.88
CA GLY A 116 27.10 4.68 -22.44
C GLY A 116 25.65 4.41 -22.01
N VAL A 117 25.32 3.19 -21.55
CA VAL A 117 23.96 2.83 -21.14
C VAL A 117 23.61 3.49 -19.81
N PRO A 118 22.55 4.33 -19.74
CA PRO A 118 22.16 5.01 -18.50
C PRO A 118 21.76 4.02 -17.38
N ALA A 119 22.01 4.41 -16.14
CA ALA A 119 21.57 3.65 -14.98
C ALA A 119 20.09 3.92 -14.66
N LEU A 120 19.38 2.91 -14.13
CA LEU A 120 18.02 3.01 -13.62
C LEU A 120 18.06 3.35 -12.12
N PHE A 121 17.40 4.42 -11.73
CA PHE A 121 17.30 4.86 -10.33
C PHE A 121 15.96 4.42 -9.76
N HIS A 122 15.98 3.80 -8.56
CA HIS A 122 14.77 3.35 -7.89
C HIS A 122 14.65 3.88 -6.47
N GLU A 123 13.39 4.08 -6.05
CA GLU A 123 13.05 4.58 -4.73
C GLU A 123 11.74 3.97 -4.23
N GLU A 124 11.52 4.05 -2.92
CA GLU A 124 10.24 3.75 -2.29
C GLU A 124 9.25 4.88 -2.50
N ILE A 125 7.97 4.52 -2.74
CA ILE A 125 6.93 5.51 -3.04
C ILE A 125 5.56 5.17 -2.44
N ILE A 126 5.49 4.29 -1.47
CA ILE A 126 4.21 3.82 -0.91
C ILE A 126 3.33 4.96 -0.43
N SER A 127 3.90 5.95 0.25
CA SER A 127 3.18 7.15 0.72
C SER A 127 3.57 8.44 -0.02
N GLY A 128 4.06 8.35 -1.24
CA GLY A 128 4.69 9.42 -2.01
C GLY A 128 6.17 9.14 -2.18
N VAL A 129 6.88 9.92 -2.97
CA VAL A 129 8.33 9.69 -3.18
C VAL A 129 9.07 9.86 -1.87
N ALA A 130 9.86 8.86 -1.48
CA ALA A 130 10.68 8.93 -0.27
C ALA A 130 11.88 9.88 -0.45
N THR A 131 11.59 11.15 -0.65
CA THR A 131 12.57 12.24 -0.74
C THR A 131 12.12 13.44 0.08
N ARG A 132 13.08 14.23 0.56
CA ARG A 132 12.78 15.44 1.33
C ARG A 132 11.88 16.39 0.55
N GLY A 133 10.81 16.86 1.17
CA GLY A 133 9.91 17.84 0.60
C GLY A 133 8.87 17.29 -0.38
N ALA A 134 8.81 15.98 -0.59
CA ALA A 134 7.72 15.39 -1.36
C ALA A 134 6.46 15.21 -0.52
N THR A 135 5.30 15.29 -1.16
CA THR A 135 3.98 15.07 -0.53
C THR A 135 3.91 13.71 0.14
N VAL A 136 3.39 13.68 1.38
CA VAL A 136 3.17 12.45 2.13
C VAL A 136 1.68 12.13 2.18
N TYR A 137 1.28 11.14 1.39
CA TYR A 137 -0.08 10.63 1.33
C TYR A 137 -0.37 9.60 2.44
N PRO A 138 -1.66 9.29 2.70
CA PRO A 138 -2.01 8.17 3.58
C PRO A 138 -1.33 6.85 3.17
N GLN A 139 -0.95 6.04 4.16
CA GLN A 139 -0.45 4.68 3.96
C GLN A 139 -1.51 3.76 3.35
N GLN A 140 -1.06 2.66 2.73
CA GLN A 140 -1.92 1.81 1.92
C GLN A 140 -3.09 1.20 2.68
N ILE A 141 -2.93 0.83 3.95
CA ILE A 141 -4.04 0.32 4.77
C ILE A 141 -5.17 1.35 4.91
N GLY A 142 -4.82 2.62 5.14
CA GLY A 142 -5.78 3.72 5.12
C GLY A 142 -6.34 3.97 3.72
N LEU A 143 -5.48 4.00 2.71
CA LEU A 143 -5.90 4.16 1.32
C LEU A 143 -6.91 3.08 0.89
N ALA A 144 -6.71 1.82 1.30
CA ALA A 144 -7.65 0.73 1.05
C ALA A 144 -9.03 0.99 1.67
N CYS A 145 -9.08 1.58 2.88
CA CYS A 145 -10.34 1.95 3.54
C CYS A 145 -11.15 3.01 2.77
N SER A 146 -10.53 3.70 1.81
CA SER A 146 -11.27 4.57 0.89
C SER A 146 -12.11 3.81 -0.13
N PHE A 147 -11.79 2.56 -0.45
CA PHE A 147 -12.38 1.80 -1.56
C PHE A 147 -12.42 2.64 -2.86
N ASN A 148 -11.34 3.36 -3.14
CA ASN A 148 -11.26 4.32 -4.23
C ASN A 148 -10.00 4.15 -5.09
N PRO A 149 -9.99 3.19 -6.04
CA PRO A 149 -8.86 2.99 -6.95
C PRO A 149 -8.54 4.22 -7.82
N ASP A 150 -9.52 5.10 -8.06
CA ASP A 150 -9.34 6.31 -8.86
C ASP A 150 -8.46 7.34 -8.14
N LEU A 151 -8.63 7.51 -6.83
CA LEU A 151 -7.74 8.36 -6.05
C LEU A 151 -6.35 7.74 -5.90
N ALA A 152 -6.24 6.41 -5.83
CA ALA A 152 -4.94 5.72 -5.88
C ALA A 152 -4.21 6.03 -7.19
N PHE A 153 -4.94 6.02 -8.33
CA PHE A 153 -4.40 6.41 -9.63
C PHE A 153 -3.92 7.87 -9.65
N ILE A 154 -4.73 8.82 -9.19
CA ILE A 154 -4.37 10.25 -9.18
C ILE A 154 -3.13 10.50 -8.31
N LYS A 155 -3.10 9.93 -7.08
CA LYS A 155 -1.95 9.96 -6.19
C LYS A 155 -0.68 9.51 -6.91
N THR A 156 -0.74 8.35 -7.55
CA THR A 156 0.47 7.75 -8.13
C THR A 156 0.88 8.39 -9.46
N GLN A 157 -0.04 8.98 -10.20
CA GLN A 157 0.28 9.83 -11.35
C GLN A 157 1.08 11.08 -10.91
N GLN A 158 0.68 11.71 -9.80
CA GLN A 158 1.40 12.83 -9.20
C GLN A 158 2.78 12.37 -8.71
N THR A 159 2.85 11.26 -7.96
CA THR A 159 4.10 10.67 -7.48
C THR A 159 5.06 10.29 -8.60
N ALA A 160 4.56 9.72 -9.71
CA ALA A 160 5.39 9.39 -10.87
C ALA A 160 6.03 10.63 -11.50
N LYS A 161 5.27 11.73 -11.58
CA LYS A 161 5.78 13.02 -12.07
C LYS A 161 6.90 13.54 -11.17
N ASP A 162 6.72 13.50 -9.85
CA ASP A 162 7.73 13.93 -8.89
C ASP A 162 9.00 13.10 -8.99
N MET A 163 8.83 11.77 -9.03
CA MET A 163 9.95 10.85 -9.14
C MET A 163 10.74 11.05 -10.44
N ARG A 164 10.05 11.29 -11.57
CA ARG A 164 10.73 11.61 -12.84
C ARG A 164 11.50 12.92 -12.78
N MET A 165 10.99 13.94 -12.08
CA MET A 165 11.70 15.20 -11.93
C MET A 165 13.07 15.01 -11.28
N ILE A 166 13.18 14.16 -10.26
CA ILE A 166 14.43 13.87 -9.57
C ILE A 166 15.24 12.73 -10.21
N GLY A 167 14.78 12.19 -11.35
CA GLY A 167 15.51 11.21 -12.15
C GLY A 167 15.25 9.73 -11.82
N GLY A 168 14.25 9.42 -11.01
CA GLY A 168 13.83 8.05 -10.73
C GLY A 168 12.83 7.53 -11.77
N LEU A 169 13.02 6.28 -12.21
CA LEU A 169 12.17 5.64 -13.22
C LEU A 169 11.68 4.25 -12.82
N LEU A 170 12.00 3.81 -11.61
CA LEU A 170 11.51 2.55 -11.03
C LEU A 170 11.06 2.79 -9.59
N ALA A 171 9.79 2.52 -9.33
CA ALA A 171 9.18 2.55 -8.01
C ALA A 171 9.19 1.15 -7.39
N LEU A 172 9.67 1.01 -6.15
CA LEU A 172 9.62 -0.26 -5.39
C LEU A 172 8.24 -0.44 -4.71
N SER A 173 7.19 -0.21 -5.47
CA SER A 173 5.79 -0.20 -5.02
C SER A 173 4.86 -0.56 -6.18
N PRO A 174 3.62 -1.05 -5.89
CA PRO A 174 2.98 -1.21 -4.59
C PRO A 174 3.39 -2.49 -3.86
N MET A 175 3.26 -2.50 -2.52
CA MET A 175 3.14 -3.72 -1.77
C MET A 175 1.69 -4.22 -1.88
N VAL A 176 1.52 -5.47 -2.33
CA VAL A 176 0.21 -6.08 -2.55
C VAL A 176 0.07 -7.45 -1.86
N ASP A 177 0.88 -7.67 -0.86
CA ASP A 177 0.71 -8.82 0.02
C ASP A 177 -0.66 -8.76 0.69
N VAL A 178 -1.42 -9.84 0.59
CA VAL A 178 -2.72 -9.96 1.25
C VAL A 178 -2.47 -10.46 2.66
N ASP A 179 -2.91 -9.67 3.65
CA ASP A 179 -2.65 -9.97 5.05
C ASP A 179 -3.32 -11.28 5.49
N ARG A 180 -2.51 -12.18 6.02
CA ARG A 180 -2.90 -13.48 6.60
C ARG A 180 -2.29 -13.73 7.97
N ASN A 181 -1.61 -12.73 8.54
CA ASN A 181 -0.98 -12.82 9.85
C ASN A 181 -1.35 -11.60 10.70
N PRO A 182 -2.13 -11.75 11.78
CA PRO A 182 -2.57 -10.62 12.60
C PRO A 182 -1.42 -9.86 13.29
N HIS A 183 -0.22 -10.47 13.35
CA HIS A 183 0.99 -9.87 13.89
C HIS A 183 1.98 -9.38 12.80
N PHE A 184 1.55 -9.36 11.54
CA PHE A 184 2.38 -8.82 10.47
C PHE A 184 2.64 -7.34 10.69
N ASN A 185 3.90 -6.96 10.88
CA ASN A 185 4.28 -5.60 11.24
C ASN A 185 4.27 -4.64 10.04
N ARG A 186 4.12 -5.18 8.83
CA ARG A 186 4.00 -4.41 7.59
C ARG A 186 2.55 -4.25 7.11
N ASP A 187 1.56 -4.45 7.99
CA ASP A 187 0.14 -4.24 7.66
C ASP A 187 -0.13 -2.86 7.08
N GLU A 188 0.54 -1.85 7.59
CA GLU A 188 0.41 -0.47 7.12
C GLU A 188 0.69 -0.31 5.61
N GLU A 189 1.57 -1.15 5.07
CA GLU A 189 1.94 -1.16 3.65
C GLU A 189 0.98 -1.98 2.78
N SER A 190 0.11 -2.81 3.41
CA SER A 190 -0.84 -3.69 2.72
C SER A 190 -2.18 -2.98 2.42
N TYR A 191 -2.98 -3.58 1.55
CA TYR A 191 -4.37 -3.17 1.34
C TYR A 191 -5.36 -3.97 2.19
N GLY A 192 -4.87 -4.78 3.14
CA GLY A 192 -5.66 -5.56 4.09
C GLY A 192 -5.86 -7.02 3.69
N GLU A 193 -6.97 -7.60 4.16
CA GLU A 193 -7.20 -9.06 4.13
C GLU A 193 -7.87 -9.59 2.85
N ASP A 194 -8.33 -8.74 1.95
CA ASP A 194 -9.13 -9.13 0.79
C ASP A 194 -8.35 -9.02 -0.53
N GLY A 195 -8.22 -10.13 -1.25
CA GLY A 195 -7.50 -10.19 -2.51
C GLY A 195 -8.14 -9.35 -3.63
N TYR A 196 -9.48 -9.25 -3.66
CA TYR A 196 -10.20 -8.45 -4.65
C TYR A 196 -9.98 -6.94 -4.45
N LEU A 197 -10.09 -6.46 -3.21
CA LEU A 197 -9.81 -5.05 -2.88
C LEU A 197 -8.34 -4.70 -3.16
N SER A 198 -7.42 -5.56 -2.70
CA SER A 198 -5.98 -5.39 -2.94
C SER A 198 -5.65 -5.33 -4.43
N ALA A 199 -6.27 -6.20 -5.23
CA ALA A 199 -6.13 -6.21 -6.67
C ALA A 199 -6.64 -4.92 -7.32
N ALA A 200 -7.84 -4.44 -6.94
CA ALA A 200 -8.42 -3.22 -7.50
C ALA A 200 -7.58 -1.99 -7.18
N MET A 201 -7.14 -1.84 -5.93
CA MET A 201 -6.28 -0.76 -5.48
C MET A 201 -4.90 -0.81 -6.15
N GLY A 202 -4.29 -2.02 -6.24
CA GLY A 202 -3.01 -2.24 -6.91
C GLY A 202 -3.04 -1.90 -8.42
N VAL A 203 -4.13 -2.23 -9.11
CA VAL A 203 -4.32 -1.86 -10.53
C VAL A 203 -4.40 -0.33 -10.69
N GLY A 204 -5.18 0.35 -9.84
CA GLY A 204 -5.24 1.82 -9.84
C GLY A 204 -3.86 2.44 -9.61
N PHE A 205 -3.15 1.96 -8.61
CA PHE A 205 -1.81 2.41 -8.25
C PHE A 205 -0.81 2.28 -9.41
N VAL A 206 -0.71 1.10 -10.02
CA VAL A 206 0.26 0.84 -11.10
C VAL A 206 -0.08 1.61 -12.37
N ARG A 207 -1.36 1.74 -12.72
CA ARG A 207 -1.78 2.54 -13.87
C ARG A 207 -1.45 4.01 -13.72
N GLY A 208 -1.61 4.56 -12.51
CA GLY A 208 -1.20 5.93 -12.23
C GLY A 208 0.31 6.14 -12.41
N LEU A 209 1.14 5.21 -11.90
CA LEU A 209 2.59 5.27 -12.08
C LEU A 209 3.01 5.22 -13.56
N GLN A 210 2.34 4.41 -14.36
CA GLN A 210 2.69 4.24 -15.76
C GLN A 210 2.17 5.37 -16.67
N ASP A 211 1.21 6.19 -16.21
CA ASP A 211 0.67 7.39 -16.89
C ASP A 211 0.41 7.19 -18.40
N GLY A 212 -0.31 6.11 -18.73
CA GLY A 212 -0.61 5.74 -20.11
C GLY A 212 0.52 5.02 -20.87
N GLY A 213 1.61 4.69 -20.21
CA GLY A 213 2.71 3.87 -20.73
C GLY A 213 4.06 4.20 -20.09
N LEU A 214 4.95 3.22 -20.03
CA LEU A 214 6.26 3.34 -19.38
C LEU A 214 7.09 4.53 -19.84
N LYS A 215 6.98 4.92 -21.10
CA LYS A 215 7.74 6.05 -21.66
C LYS A 215 7.35 7.39 -21.06
N ASN A 216 6.10 7.56 -20.61
CA ASN A 216 5.58 8.78 -20.01
C ASN A 216 5.63 8.72 -18.47
N GLY A 217 5.34 7.54 -17.91
CA GLY A 217 5.35 7.26 -16.50
C GLY A 217 6.66 6.64 -16.00
N ILE A 218 6.58 5.83 -14.96
CA ILE A 218 7.68 5.08 -14.37
C ILE A 218 7.29 3.60 -14.26
N ALA A 219 8.27 2.71 -14.13
CA ALA A 219 8.00 1.31 -13.86
C ALA A 219 7.57 1.10 -12.40
N ALA A 220 6.53 0.31 -12.20
CA ALA A 220 6.09 -0.15 -10.90
C ALA A 220 6.68 -1.53 -10.59
N CYS A 221 7.08 -1.76 -9.34
CA CYS A 221 7.55 -3.04 -8.82
C CYS A 221 6.54 -3.58 -7.80
N SER A 222 5.70 -4.53 -8.18
CA SER A 222 4.81 -5.18 -7.23
C SER A 222 5.59 -6.12 -6.31
N LYS A 223 5.32 -6.05 -5.00
CA LYS A 223 6.01 -6.81 -3.96
C LYS A 223 5.05 -7.32 -2.89
N HIS A 224 5.37 -8.41 -2.19
CA HIS A 224 6.53 -9.30 -2.37
C HIS A 224 6.05 -10.64 -2.93
N PHE A 225 6.59 -11.08 -4.03
CA PHE A 225 6.13 -12.29 -4.73
C PHE A 225 6.74 -13.54 -4.08
N LEU A 226 5.96 -14.48 -3.47
CA LEU A 226 4.52 -14.49 -3.32
C LEU A 226 4.16 -14.96 -1.91
N GLY A 227 3.18 -14.26 -1.27
CA GLY A 227 2.59 -14.74 -0.02
C GLY A 227 3.33 -14.30 1.25
N TYR A 228 4.05 -13.19 1.25
CA TYR A 228 4.53 -12.55 2.48
C TYR A 228 3.32 -12.17 3.36
N GLY A 229 3.51 -11.90 4.64
CA GLY A 229 2.36 -11.66 5.53
C GLY A 229 1.50 -12.89 5.84
N GLY A 230 2.08 -14.11 5.75
CA GLY A 230 1.42 -15.38 6.10
C GLY A 230 0.75 -16.11 4.93
N GLY A 231 0.64 -15.48 3.75
CA GLY A 231 0.00 -16.09 2.57
C GLY A 231 0.75 -17.29 1.98
N SER A 232 2.05 -17.46 2.27
CA SER A 232 2.83 -18.63 1.83
C SER A 232 2.41 -19.96 2.48
N GLU A 233 1.65 -19.91 3.57
CA GLU A 233 1.08 -21.08 4.26
C GLU A 233 -0.30 -21.48 3.69
N SER A 234 -0.84 -20.70 2.75
CA SER A 234 -2.15 -20.95 2.14
C SER A 234 -2.15 -22.23 1.28
N ASP A 235 -3.29 -22.89 1.21
CA ASP A 235 -3.47 -23.98 0.25
C ASP A 235 -3.47 -23.46 -1.21
N GLU A 236 -3.32 -24.38 -2.20
CA GLU A 236 -3.27 -23.99 -3.62
C GLU A 236 -4.47 -23.16 -4.05
N LYS A 237 -5.64 -23.45 -3.53
CA LYS A 237 -6.87 -22.73 -3.86
C LYS A 237 -6.82 -21.28 -3.35
N GLU A 238 -6.53 -21.08 -2.09
CA GLU A 238 -6.42 -19.73 -1.51
C GLU A 238 -5.26 -18.96 -2.11
N LEU A 239 -4.12 -19.62 -2.35
CA LEU A 239 -2.98 -19.03 -3.02
C LEU A 239 -3.37 -18.44 -4.37
N MET A 240 -4.10 -19.19 -5.20
CA MET A 240 -4.46 -18.78 -6.57
C MET A 240 -5.66 -17.82 -6.60
N GLU A 241 -6.62 -17.96 -5.67
CA GLU A 241 -7.85 -17.14 -5.68
C GLU A 241 -7.70 -15.78 -5.01
N GLU A 242 -6.82 -15.67 -4.00
CA GLU A 242 -6.67 -14.50 -3.15
C GLU A 242 -5.26 -13.90 -3.18
N ILE A 243 -4.24 -14.73 -2.85
CA ILE A 243 -2.87 -14.24 -2.64
C ILE A 243 -2.21 -13.82 -3.96
N LEU A 244 -2.41 -14.59 -5.03
CA LEU A 244 -1.86 -14.29 -6.36
C LEU A 244 -2.65 -13.20 -7.09
N MET A 245 -3.94 -13.03 -6.81
CA MET A 245 -4.84 -12.17 -7.57
C MET A 245 -4.33 -10.72 -7.70
N PRO A 246 -3.78 -10.04 -6.69
CA PRO A 246 -3.24 -8.70 -6.84
C PRO A 246 -2.08 -8.64 -7.85
N HIS A 247 -1.12 -9.56 -7.77
CA HIS A 247 -0.02 -9.62 -8.73
C HIS A 247 -0.50 -9.98 -10.15
N GLU A 248 -1.40 -10.96 -10.25
CA GLU A 248 -2.00 -11.38 -11.53
C GLU A 248 -2.67 -10.19 -12.23
N THR A 249 -3.49 -9.42 -11.52
CA THR A 249 -4.21 -8.27 -12.09
C THR A 249 -3.28 -7.10 -12.42
N ILE A 250 -2.26 -6.85 -11.61
CA ILE A 250 -1.23 -5.85 -11.91
C ILE A 250 -0.51 -6.20 -13.22
N ILE A 251 -0.14 -7.44 -13.42
CA ILE A 251 0.56 -7.89 -14.63
C ILE A 251 -0.38 -7.83 -15.84
N ARG A 252 -1.58 -8.41 -15.72
CA ARG A 252 -2.44 -8.69 -16.84
C ARG A 252 -3.46 -7.59 -17.16
N ILE A 253 -3.78 -6.71 -16.21
CA ILE A 253 -4.68 -5.57 -16.41
C ILE A 253 -3.89 -4.26 -16.46
N ALA A 254 -3.02 -4.01 -15.49
CA ALA A 254 -2.26 -2.77 -15.43
C ALA A 254 -0.98 -2.80 -16.28
N GLY A 255 -0.51 -3.97 -16.70
CA GLY A 255 0.73 -4.11 -17.49
C GLY A 255 1.99 -3.84 -16.66
N GLY A 256 1.99 -4.20 -15.36
CA GLY A 256 3.16 -4.10 -14.49
C GLY A 256 4.36 -4.89 -15.03
N LYS A 257 5.57 -4.34 -14.93
CA LYS A 257 6.77 -4.87 -15.59
C LYS A 257 7.94 -5.16 -14.68
N VAL A 258 7.79 -4.93 -13.38
CA VAL A 258 8.80 -5.35 -12.40
C VAL A 258 8.11 -6.05 -11.24
N VAL A 259 8.71 -7.13 -10.74
CA VAL A 259 8.24 -7.90 -9.59
C VAL A 259 9.42 -8.16 -8.67
N MET A 260 9.21 -8.01 -7.35
CA MET A 260 10.22 -8.28 -6.32
C MET A 260 9.84 -9.53 -5.53
N THR A 261 10.83 -10.42 -5.30
CA THR A 261 10.65 -11.59 -4.43
C THR A 261 10.65 -11.20 -2.96
N GLY A 262 9.96 -11.99 -2.12
CA GLY A 262 9.96 -11.75 -0.67
C GLY A 262 11.15 -12.39 0.06
N TYR A 263 11.36 -11.98 1.34
CA TYR A 263 12.39 -12.56 2.22
C TYR A 263 12.05 -13.96 2.72
N HIS A 264 10.77 -14.27 2.83
CA HIS A 264 10.27 -15.52 3.39
C HIS A 264 10.55 -16.74 2.51
N LYS A 265 10.14 -17.90 2.99
CA LYS A 265 10.18 -19.16 2.25
C LYS A 265 8.80 -19.50 1.69
N PHE A 266 8.81 -20.12 0.54
CA PHE A 266 7.67 -20.76 -0.07
C PHE A 266 8.06 -22.22 -0.34
N HIS A 267 7.29 -23.19 0.21
CA HIS A 267 7.63 -24.61 0.18
C HIS A 267 9.09 -24.88 0.62
N ASP A 268 9.48 -24.31 1.77
CA ASP A 268 10.82 -24.45 2.38
C ASP A 268 12.01 -23.82 1.62
N ILE A 269 11.78 -23.25 0.44
CA ILE A 269 12.80 -22.57 -0.37
C ILE A 269 12.61 -21.05 -0.28
N ASN A 270 13.69 -20.30 -0.03
CA ASN A 270 13.62 -18.83 -0.05
C ASN A 270 13.07 -18.33 -1.39
N CYS A 271 12.12 -17.41 -1.40
CA CYS A 271 11.43 -16.95 -2.60
C CYS A 271 12.38 -16.52 -3.72
N VAL A 272 13.51 -15.88 -3.39
CA VAL A 272 14.52 -15.45 -4.36
C VAL A 272 15.23 -16.59 -5.09
N GLY A 273 15.27 -17.79 -4.50
CA GLY A 273 15.85 -19.00 -5.08
C GLY A 273 14.80 -20.04 -5.51
N ASN A 274 13.51 -19.67 -5.54
CA ASN A 274 12.41 -20.59 -5.80
C ASN A 274 11.94 -20.51 -7.26
N ALA A 275 12.28 -21.54 -8.05
CA ALA A 275 11.91 -21.61 -9.47
C ALA A 275 10.41 -21.83 -9.69
N GLU A 276 9.71 -22.53 -8.77
CA GLU A 276 8.26 -22.70 -8.86
C GLU A 276 7.54 -21.35 -8.86
N LEU A 277 7.97 -20.40 -7.99
CA LEU A 277 7.40 -19.06 -7.97
C LEU A 277 7.74 -18.26 -9.22
N GLN A 278 9.01 -18.24 -9.60
CA GLN A 278 9.52 -17.29 -10.59
C GLN A 278 9.37 -17.78 -12.04
N GLU A 279 9.56 -19.07 -12.30
CA GLU A 279 9.40 -19.62 -13.64
C GLU A 279 8.00 -20.23 -13.82
N ASP A 280 7.54 -21.17 -12.97
CA ASP A 280 6.28 -21.88 -13.24
C ASP A 280 5.06 -20.96 -13.03
N ILE A 281 4.99 -20.20 -11.91
CA ILE A 281 3.83 -19.32 -11.64
C ILE A 281 3.95 -18.00 -12.39
N LEU A 282 5.07 -17.28 -12.23
CA LEU A 282 5.16 -15.94 -12.77
C LEU A 282 5.35 -15.93 -14.29
N ARG A 283 6.30 -16.73 -14.81
CA ARG A 283 6.63 -16.72 -16.24
C ARG A 283 5.67 -17.57 -17.07
N ASP A 284 5.51 -18.83 -16.70
CA ASP A 284 4.75 -19.77 -17.52
C ASP A 284 3.26 -19.62 -17.36
N TYR A 285 2.76 -19.45 -16.11
CA TYR A 285 1.32 -19.33 -15.87
C TYR A 285 0.81 -17.90 -16.12
N LEU A 286 1.46 -16.85 -15.59
CA LEU A 286 1.02 -15.46 -15.78
C LEU A 286 1.53 -14.81 -17.07
N HIS A 287 2.41 -15.45 -17.83
CA HIS A 287 3.06 -14.93 -19.03
C HIS A 287 3.82 -13.61 -18.80
N PHE A 288 4.43 -13.45 -17.62
CA PHE A 288 5.19 -12.25 -17.28
C PHE A 288 6.48 -12.14 -18.08
N ASP A 289 6.63 -11.07 -18.83
CA ASP A 289 7.77 -10.77 -19.70
C ASP A 289 8.73 -9.70 -19.15
N GLY A 290 8.44 -9.17 -17.97
CA GLY A 290 9.21 -8.10 -17.34
C GLY A 290 10.43 -8.56 -16.55
N MET A 291 10.94 -7.68 -15.69
CA MET A 291 12.15 -7.88 -14.88
C MET A 291 11.81 -8.36 -13.46
N MET A 292 12.55 -9.36 -12.97
CA MET A 292 12.54 -9.80 -11.58
C MET A 292 13.70 -9.19 -10.81
N VAL A 293 13.42 -8.71 -9.60
CA VAL A 293 14.44 -8.17 -8.70
C VAL A 293 14.39 -8.88 -7.35
N SER A 294 15.54 -9.00 -6.70
CA SER A 294 15.61 -9.47 -5.33
C SER A 294 15.12 -8.38 -4.36
N ASP A 295 14.56 -8.77 -3.24
CA ASP A 295 14.50 -7.88 -2.10
C ASP A 295 15.91 -7.58 -1.56
N TYR A 296 16.08 -6.53 -0.76
CA TYR A 296 17.37 -5.99 -0.34
C TYR A 296 18.18 -7.00 0.48
N GLY A 297 19.25 -7.54 -0.15
CA GLY A 297 20.13 -8.54 0.48
C GLY A 297 19.50 -9.93 0.62
N SER A 298 18.32 -10.21 0.03
CA SER A 298 17.64 -11.50 0.16
C SER A 298 18.42 -12.66 -0.46
N ILE A 299 19.22 -12.41 -1.51
CA ILE A 299 20.03 -13.48 -2.14
C ILE A 299 21.04 -14.07 -1.17
N THR A 300 21.70 -13.25 -0.35
CA THR A 300 22.65 -13.72 0.67
C THR A 300 21.98 -14.40 1.86
N GLN A 301 20.67 -14.23 2.03
CA GLN A 301 19.87 -14.86 3.10
C GLN A 301 19.35 -16.26 2.75
N GLN A 302 19.64 -16.79 1.55
CA GLN A 302 19.26 -18.14 1.17
C GLN A 302 19.89 -19.16 2.13
N THR A 303 19.06 -19.99 2.75
CA THR A 303 19.48 -20.98 3.75
C THR A 303 19.75 -22.36 3.16
N HIS A 304 19.23 -22.65 1.97
CA HIS A 304 19.36 -23.92 1.28
C HIS A 304 20.62 -24.01 0.39
N VAL A 305 21.32 -22.88 0.19
CA VAL A 305 22.55 -22.77 -0.61
C VAL A 305 23.61 -22.02 0.18
N GLN A 306 24.87 -22.45 0.06
CA GLN A 306 26.01 -21.81 0.75
C GLN A 306 27.05 -21.31 -0.26
N GLY A 307 27.62 -20.15 0.00
CA GLY A 307 28.62 -19.48 -0.84
C GLY A 307 28.02 -18.47 -1.80
N LEU A 308 28.69 -17.31 -1.94
CA LEU A 308 28.16 -16.16 -2.71
C LEU A 308 27.96 -16.50 -4.19
N THR A 309 28.88 -17.27 -4.80
CA THR A 309 28.76 -17.72 -6.19
C THR A 309 27.55 -18.63 -6.38
N GLU A 310 27.38 -19.59 -5.47
CA GLU A 310 26.30 -20.58 -5.50
C GLU A 310 24.93 -19.93 -5.18
N GLN A 311 24.88 -18.98 -4.24
CA GLN A 311 23.66 -18.21 -3.93
C GLN A 311 23.23 -17.33 -5.11
N GLY A 312 24.19 -16.65 -5.75
CA GLY A 312 23.92 -15.87 -6.97
C GLY A 312 23.43 -16.76 -8.12
N ALA A 313 24.04 -17.93 -8.29
CA ALA A 313 23.64 -18.91 -9.31
C ALA A 313 22.21 -19.46 -9.04
N SER A 314 21.90 -19.77 -7.78
CA SER A 314 20.57 -20.23 -7.35
C SER A 314 19.49 -19.22 -7.70
N ALA A 315 19.68 -17.94 -7.29
CA ALA A 315 18.74 -16.87 -7.57
C ALA A 315 18.57 -16.64 -9.09
N MET A 316 19.67 -16.60 -9.85
CA MET A 316 19.61 -16.42 -11.30
C MET A 316 18.86 -17.55 -11.99
N ASN A 317 19.13 -18.80 -11.64
CA ASN A 317 18.47 -19.97 -12.22
C ASN A 317 16.98 -20.06 -11.84
N ALA A 318 16.62 -19.57 -10.66
CA ALA A 318 15.22 -19.47 -10.23
C ALA A 318 14.39 -18.43 -10.98
N GLY A 319 15.03 -17.47 -11.67
CA GLY A 319 14.31 -16.44 -12.43
C GLY A 319 14.69 -14.99 -12.09
N ASN A 320 15.43 -14.75 -10.99
CA ASN A 320 15.80 -13.41 -10.55
C ASN A 320 16.79 -12.77 -11.53
N ASP A 321 16.52 -11.54 -11.97
CA ASP A 321 17.31 -10.86 -12.98
C ASP A 321 18.34 -9.89 -12.38
N VAL A 322 18.00 -9.17 -11.31
CA VAL A 322 18.86 -8.13 -10.72
C VAL A 322 18.97 -8.32 -9.21
N GLU A 323 20.16 -8.12 -8.66
CA GLU A 323 20.43 -8.12 -7.24
C GLU A 323 20.33 -6.71 -6.65
N PHE A 324 19.54 -6.53 -5.57
CA PHE A 324 19.43 -5.32 -4.77
C PHE A 324 19.90 -5.54 -3.32
N PRO A 325 20.40 -4.50 -2.61
CA PRO A 325 20.70 -3.13 -3.05
C PRO A 325 22.11 -2.99 -3.62
N ARG A 326 22.94 -4.05 -3.55
CA ARG A 326 24.33 -4.13 -4.00
C ARG A 326 24.53 -5.41 -4.79
N ASN A 327 25.69 -5.61 -5.33
CA ASN A 327 26.05 -6.77 -6.14
C ASN A 327 26.90 -7.80 -5.38
N ASP A 328 26.51 -8.15 -4.16
CA ASP A 328 27.30 -9.02 -3.29
C ASP A 328 27.52 -10.42 -3.86
N THR A 329 26.52 -10.97 -4.53
CA THR A 329 26.57 -12.31 -5.17
C THR A 329 26.74 -12.22 -6.69
N TYR A 330 26.06 -11.29 -7.37
CA TYR A 330 26.07 -11.21 -8.83
C TYR A 330 27.42 -10.77 -9.43
N GLN A 331 28.31 -10.16 -8.64
CA GLN A 331 29.69 -9.96 -9.08
C GLN A 331 30.42 -11.26 -9.42
N HIS A 332 29.95 -12.42 -8.93
CA HIS A 332 30.51 -13.76 -9.14
C HIS A 332 29.83 -14.53 -10.28
N LEU A 333 28.92 -13.93 -11.06
CA LEU A 333 28.16 -14.67 -12.08
C LEU A 333 29.04 -15.24 -13.20
N TYR A 334 30.15 -14.59 -13.59
CA TYR A 334 31.07 -15.21 -14.55
C TYR A 334 31.79 -16.42 -13.97
N GLU A 335 32.16 -16.39 -12.70
CA GLU A 335 32.68 -17.58 -12.01
C GLU A 335 31.61 -18.70 -11.99
N ALA A 336 30.35 -18.35 -11.74
CA ALA A 336 29.25 -19.32 -11.79
C ALA A 336 29.06 -19.92 -13.19
N ILE A 337 29.23 -19.14 -14.26
CA ILE A 337 29.18 -19.60 -15.64
C ILE A 337 30.37 -20.54 -15.94
N GLU A 338 31.58 -20.16 -15.56
CA GLU A 338 32.79 -20.97 -15.72
C GLU A 338 32.71 -22.34 -15.00
N LYS A 339 32.06 -22.35 -13.81
CA LYS A 339 31.76 -23.54 -13.04
C LYS A 339 30.59 -24.37 -13.61
N GLY A 340 29.87 -23.86 -14.62
CA GLY A 340 28.69 -24.51 -15.19
C GLY A 340 27.45 -24.46 -14.27
N LEU A 341 27.44 -23.60 -13.29
CA LEU A 341 26.30 -23.38 -12.38
C LEU A 341 25.18 -22.55 -13.02
N VAL A 342 25.55 -21.64 -13.94
CA VAL A 342 24.63 -20.81 -14.72
C VAL A 342 24.95 -20.93 -16.19
N THR A 343 23.94 -21.04 -17.05
CA THR A 343 24.18 -21.07 -18.51
C THR A 343 24.36 -19.66 -19.05
N GLN A 344 25.16 -19.52 -20.12
CA GLN A 344 25.31 -18.23 -20.81
C GLN A 344 23.96 -17.69 -21.33
N GLU A 345 23.07 -18.60 -21.77
CA GLU A 345 21.71 -18.22 -22.22
C GLU A 345 20.87 -17.61 -21.10
N ARG A 346 20.91 -18.20 -19.88
CA ARG A 346 20.16 -17.66 -18.73
C ARG A 346 20.67 -16.27 -18.34
N PHE A 347 22.00 -16.10 -18.31
CA PHE A 347 22.62 -14.79 -18.06
C PHE A 347 22.21 -13.76 -19.13
N GLU A 348 22.25 -14.13 -20.41
CA GLU A 348 21.83 -13.25 -21.51
C GLU A 348 20.39 -12.81 -21.40
N LYS A 349 19.47 -13.73 -21.03
CA LYS A 349 18.05 -13.41 -20.80
C LYS A 349 17.89 -12.31 -19.74
N SER A 350 18.60 -12.39 -18.62
CA SER A 350 18.53 -11.36 -17.57
C SER A 350 19.03 -10.01 -18.06
N VAL A 351 20.18 -9.95 -18.70
CA VAL A 351 20.72 -8.68 -19.26
C VAL A 351 19.75 -8.07 -20.25
N LYS A 352 19.20 -8.87 -21.16
CA LYS A 352 18.24 -8.39 -22.17
C LYS A 352 16.94 -7.88 -21.52
N ARG A 353 16.42 -8.51 -20.45
CA ARG A 353 15.24 -8.02 -19.72
C ARG A 353 15.48 -6.62 -19.11
N VAL A 354 16.66 -6.40 -18.52
CA VAL A 354 17.03 -5.07 -18.00
C VAL A 354 17.10 -4.04 -19.11
N LEU A 355 17.76 -4.36 -20.23
CA LEU A 355 17.88 -3.47 -21.38
C LEU A 355 16.51 -3.18 -22.02
N THR A 356 15.62 -4.18 -22.08
CA THR A 356 14.26 -4.05 -22.58
C THR A 356 13.43 -3.09 -21.73
N LEU A 357 13.50 -3.20 -20.38
CA LEU A 357 12.84 -2.25 -19.50
C LEU A 357 13.38 -0.83 -19.71
N LYS A 358 14.71 -0.65 -19.80
CA LYS A 358 15.32 0.66 -20.10
C LYS A 358 14.87 1.22 -21.45
N ALA A 359 14.73 0.35 -22.46
CA ALA A 359 14.23 0.77 -23.77
C ALA A 359 12.75 1.17 -23.73
N ALA A 360 11.90 0.40 -23.03
CA ALA A 360 10.48 0.70 -22.85
C ALA A 360 10.25 2.01 -22.09
N LEU A 361 11.11 2.33 -21.11
CA LEU A 361 11.13 3.62 -20.39
C LEU A 361 11.67 4.78 -21.26
N GLY A 362 12.11 4.51 -22.48
CA GLY A 362 12.69 5.52 -23.37
C GLY A 362 14.12 5.94 -23.02
N MET A 363 14.76 5.30 -22.06
CA MET A 363 16.11 5.67 -21.58
C MET A 363 17.20 5.49 -22.66
N LEU A 364 16.98 4.56 -23.61
CA LEU A 364 17.92 4.27 -24.69
C LEU A 364 17.64 5.10 -25.96
N ASP A 365 16.70 6.04 -25.91
CA ASP A 365 16.40 6.92 -27.04
C ASP A 365 17.43 8.05 -27.16
N LYS A 366 17.67 8.50 -28.39
CA LYS A 366 18.53 9.66 -28.60
C LYS A 366 17.90 10.91 -27.99
N GLY A 367 18.59 11.54 -27.03
CA GLY A 367 18.08 12.70 -26.29
C GLY A 367 17.04 12.32 -25.24
N ALA A 368 17.14 11.12 -24.67
CA ALA A 368 16.30 10.67 -23.57
C ALA A 368 16.31 11.69 -22.42
N LYS A 369 15.11 12.04 -21.93
CA LYS A 369 14.95 12.92 -20.76
C LYS A 369 14.97 12.04 -19.50
N LEU A 370 16.13 12.00 -18.83
CA LEU A 370 16.36 11.14 -17.66
C LEU A 370 16.06 11.84 -16.33
N TYR A 371 15.91 13.13 -16.31
CA TYR A 371 15.59 13.99 -15.16
C TYR A 371 15.04 15.33 -15.66
N GLU A 372 14.46 16.14 -14.77
CA GLU A 372 13.97 17.48 -15.11
C GLU A 372 15.11 18.50 -15.06
N GLU A 373 15.12 19.41 -16.03
CA GLU A 373 16.02 20.58 -16.04
C GLU A 373 15.30 21.77 -15.35
N GLY A 374 16.05 22.58 -14.61
CA GLY A 374 15.52 23.75 -13.91
C GLY A 374 15.16 23.48 -12.45
N HIS A 375 14.44 24.43 -11.84
CA HIS A 375 14.03 24.32 -10.43
C HIS A 375 12.88 23.30 -10.28
N ILE A 376 13.02 22.41 -9.31
CA ILE A 376 12.00 21.42 -8.92
C ILE A 376 11.29 21.92 -7.68
N GLU A 377 9.95 21.90 -7.72
CA GLU A 377 9.07 22.14 -6.59
C GLU A 377 8.18 20.91 -6.43
N LEU A 378 8.21 20.32 -5.25
CA LEU A 378 7.38 19.21 -4.81
C LEU A 378 6.35 19.70 -3.79
N ASP A 379 5.46 18.84 -3.33
CA ASP A 379 4.38 19.19 -2.39
C ASP A 379 3.53 20.37 -2.90
N ARG A 380 3.13 20.26 -4.15
CA ARG A 380 2.32 21.28 -4.80
C ARG A 380 0.88 21.31 -4.24
N PRO A 381 0.16 22.46 -4.34
CA PRO A 381 -1.19 22.59 -3.79
C PRO A 381 -2.18 21.51 -4.27
N GLU A 382 -2.07 21.05 -5.53
CA GLU A 382 -2.89 19.96 -6.05
C GLU A 382 -2.58 18.61 -5.41
N GLU A 383 -1.34 18.37 -5.01
CA GLU A 383 -0.91 17.15 -4.30
C GLU A 383 -1.40 17.15 -2.87
N ARG A 384 -1.24 18.26 -2.14
CA ARG A 384 -1.81 18.43 -0.81
C ARG A 384 -3.33 18.28 -0.81
N GLN A 385 -4.01 18.80 -1.84
CA GLN A 385 -5.45 18.58 -1.99
C GLN A 385 -5.79 17.10 -2.17
N THR A 386 -5.00 16.36 -2.94
CA THR A 386 -5.16 14.90 -3.10
C THR A 386 -4.88 14.17 -1.79
N ALA A 387 -3.82 14.55 -1.05
CA ALA A 387 -3.49 13.99 0.26
C ALA A 387 -4.64 14.23 1.27
N TYR A 388 -5.22 15.43 1.30
CA TYR A 388 -6.39 15.74 2.14
C TYR A 388 -7.62 14.89 1.75
N GLN A 389 -7.94 14.76 0.46
CA GLN A 389 -9.06 13.95 -0.01
C GLN A 389 -8.89 12.48 0.35
N LEU A 390 -7.69 11.94 0.15
CA LEU A 390 -7.37 10.57 0.54
C LEU A 390 -7.49 10.38 2.04
N ALA A 391 -6.95 11.28 2.84
CA ALA A 391 -7.04 11.22 4.29
C ALA A 391 -8.49 11.24 4.78
N THR A 392 -9.34 12.13 4.24
CA THR A 392 -10.77 12.20 4.61
C THR A 392 -11.55 10.94 4.23
N GLN A 393 -11.22 10.30 3.10
CA GLN A 393 -11.87 9.07 2.64
C GLN A 393 -11.32 7.80 3.30
N SER A 394 -10.13 7.88 3.93
CA SER A 394 -9.47 6.77 4.61
C SER A 394 -9.92 6.61 6.06
N VAL A 395 -10.38 7.68 6.69
CA VAL A 395 -10.81 7.67 8.10
C VAL A 395 -12.12 6.92 8.27
N VAL A 396 -12.12 5.95 9.19
CA VAL A 396 -13.28 5.10 9.47
C VAL A 396 -13.90 5.46 10.82
N LEU A 397 -15.18 5.81 10.82
CA LEU A 397 -15.96 5.97 12.05
C LEU A 397 -16.48 4.61 12.50
N LEU A 398 -15.94 4.08 13.60
CA LEU A 398 -16.27 2.75 14.13
C LEU A 398 -17.46 2.78 15.10
N GLN A 399 -17.58 3.84 15.88
CA GLN A 399 -18.65 4.00 16.86
C GLN A 399 -19.00 5.49 17.05
N ASN A 400 -20.30 5.77 17.27
CA ASN A 400 -20.77 7.13 17.60
C ASN A 400 -22.12 7.05 18.32
N ASN A 401 -22.19 7.50 19.56
CA ASN A 401 -23.45 7.58 20.33
C ASN A 401 -24.21 8.90 20.10
N GLY A 402 -23.80 9.69 19.09
CA GLY A 402 -24.36 10.99 18.74
C GLY A 402 -23.54 12.17 19.24
N ILE A 403 -22.37 11.95 19.86
CA ILE A 403 -21.45 13.04 20.26
C ILE A 403 -20.81 13.73 19.04
N LEU A 404 -20.55 12.98 17.98
CA LEU A 404 -20.00 13.50 16.73
C LEU A 404 -21.12 13.73 15.69
N PRO A 405 -21.00 14.78 14.87
CA PRO A 405 -19.97 15.82 14.91
C PRO A 405 -20.13 16.74 16.12
N LEU A 406 -19.03 17.32 16.60
CA LEU A 406 -19.01 18.25 17.73
C LEU A 406 -19.86 19.50 17.43
N LYS A 407 -20.95 19.71 18.18
CA LYS A 407 -21.88 20.84 17.97
C LYS A 407 -22.08 21.66 19.23
N ASP A 408 -22.31 21.02 20.36
CA ASP A 408 -22.70 21.65 21.63
C ASP A 408 -21.59 21.56 22.69
N THR A 409 -20.54 20.80 22.46
CA THR A 409 -19.39 20.54 23.34
C THR A 409 -18.30 21.58 23.12
N LYS A 410 -18.39 22.74 23.77
CA LYS A 410 -17.54 23.91 23.47
C LYS A 410 -16.14 23.87 24.09
N LYS A 411 -15.97 23.15 25.21
CA LYS A 411 -14.68 22.96 25.87
C LYS A 411 -14.10 21.62 25.48
N VAL A 412 -13.26 21.61 24.46
CA VAL A 412 -12.59 20.43 23.95
C VAL A 412 -11.26 20.25 24.67
N PHE A 413 -11.05 19.08 25.24
CA PHE A 413 -9.77 18.66 25.80
C PHE A 413 -9.14 17.59 24.90
N LEU A 414 -7.97 17.89 24.36
CA LEU A 414 -7.18 16.98 23.55
C LEU A 414 -6.06 16.37 24.40
N THR A 415 -5.84 15.06 24.31
CA THR A 415 -4.79 14.35 25.04
C THR A 415 -4.33 13.12 24.28
N GLY A 416 -3.26 12.51 24.75
CA GLY A 416 -2.69 11.28 24.19
C GLY A 416 -1.39 11.50 23.45
N PRO A 417 -0.61 10.42 23.23
CA PRO A 417 0.72 10.51 22.64
C PRO A 417 0.71 10.90 21.15
N ASN A 418 -0.40 10.67 20.46
CA ASN A 418 -0.57 10.95 19.04
C ASN A 418 -1.26 12.31 18.75
N ALA A 419 -1.60 13.07 19.80
CA ALA A 419 -2.35 14.31 19.66
C ALA A 419 -1.56 15.45 18.96
N ASN A 420 -0.28 15.57 19.27
CA ASN A 420 0.61 16.61 18.75
C ASN A 420 1.93 16.03 18.27
N ASN A 421 1.86 15.03 17.40
CA ASN A 421 3.02 14.28 16.98
C ASN A 421 2.94 13.91 15.48
N MET A 422 4.00 14.20 14.72
CA MET A 422 4.05 13.91 13.30
C MET A 422 4.14 12.40 13.00
N TRP A 423 4.77 11.62 13.90
CA TRP A 423 4.95 10.18 13.72
C TRP A 423 3.63 9.38 13.76
N ALA A 424 2.57 9.99 14.27
CA ALA A 424 1.21 9.45 14.19
C ALA A 424 0.58 9.63 12.80
N MET A 425 1.12 10.52 11.98
CA MET A 425 0.60 10.83 10.64
C MET A 425 1.29 10.01 9.55
N LEU A 426 2.50 9.50 9.83
CA LEU A 426 3.44 8.97 8.84
C LEU A 426 3.62 7.46 8.98
N GLY A 427 3.71 6.77 7.85
CA GLY A 427 4.13 5.37 7.80
C GLY A 427 5.63 5.19 7.63
N ASP A 428 6.07 3.93 7.65
CA ASP A 428 7.47 3.51 7.64
C ASP A 428 8.25 4.01 6.41
N TYR A 429 7.64 3.90 5.24
CA TYR A 429 8.24 4.28 3.96
C TYR A 429 7.90 5.71 3.53
N SER A 430 7.54 6.60 4.47
CA SER A 430 7.65 8.04 4.28
C SER A 430 9.11 8.46 4.31
N TYR A 431 9.46 9.58 3.66
CA TYR A 431 10.85 10.09 3.72
C TYR A 431 11.34 10.25 5.15
N GLN A 432 10.52 10.83 6.03
CA GLN A 432 10.87 11.06 7.44
C GLN A 432 11.12 9.72 8.17
N GLY A 433 10.24 8.71 7.96
CA GLY A 433 10.39 7.38 8.53
C GLY A 433 11.69 6.73 8.06
N MET A 434 11.93 6.66 6.77
CA MET A 434 13.14 6.07 6.19
C MET A 434 14.42 6.81 6.62
N SER A 435 14.41 8.14 6.55
CA SER A 435 15.55 8.98 6.90
C SER A 435 15.93 8.81 8.37
N TYR A 436 14.94 8.74 9.24
CA TYR A 436 15.15 8.56 10.67
C TYR A 436 15.60 7.13 11.02
N PHE A 437 14.81 6.12 10.63
CA PHE A 437 15.06 4.73 11.02
C PHE A 437 16.28 4.11 10.37
N TRP A 438 16.35 4.22 9.05
CA TRP A 438 17.36 3.52 8.29
C TRP A 438 18.67 4.26 8.21
N LYS A 439 18.63 5.61 8.36
CA LYS A 439 19.80 6.48 8.16
C LYS A 439 20.25 7.21 9.44
N GLY A 440 19.40 7.28 10.45
CA GLY A 440 19.71 7.95 11.73
C GLY A 440 19.78 9.47 11.63
N ASN A 441 19.05 10.05 10.67
CA ASN A 441 18.98 11.50 10.48
C ASN A 441 18.11 12.18 11.54
N ASN A 442 18.07 13.52 11.53
CA ASN A 442 17.31 14.28 12.53
C ASN A 442 15.80 14.04 12.41
N PRO A 443 15.13 13.61 13.49
CA PRO A 443 13.67 13.39 13.49
C PRO A 443 12.85 14.70 13.41
N ASP A 444 13.45 15.87 13.62
CA ASP A 444 12.76 17.16 13.62
C ASP A 444 12.61 17.76 12.20
N ASP A 445 12.99 17.05 11.15
CA ASP A 445 12.84 17.51 9.77
C ASP A 445 11.39 17.27 9.29
N GLU A 446 10.52 18.22 9.56
CA GLU A 446 9.13 18.25 9.09
C GLU A 446 9.01 18.95 7.72
N HIS A 447 9.72 18.44 6.72
CA HIS A 447 9.60 18.98 5.38
C HIS A 447 9.19 17.89 4.38
N PRO A 448 7.95 17.92 3.80
CA PRO A 448 6.95 19.01 3.87
C PRO A 448 6.33 19.17 5.26
N HIS A 449 5.55 20.24 5.44
CA HIS A 449 4.85 20.48 6.70
C HIS A 449 3.78 19.39 6.96
N ILE A 450 3.90 18.71 8.10
CA ILE A 450 2.96 17.67 8.54
C ILE A 450 1.96 18.25 9.53
N VAL A 451 0.71 18.32 9.13
CA VAL A 451 -0.37 18.84 9.99
C VAL A 451 -0.76 17.81 11.03
N LYS A 452 -0.47 18.08 12.30
CA LYS A 452 -0.79 17.23 13.46
C LYS A 452 -2.25 17.41 13.87
N LEU A 453 -2.84 16.46 14.59
CA LEU A 453 -4.24 16.54 15.01
C LEU A 453 -4.53 17.80 15.83
N LYS A 454 -3.62 18.19 16.74
CA LYS A 454 -3.77 19.44 17.53
C LYS A 454 -3.90 20.67 16.62
N GLU A 455 -3.01 20.82 15.66
CA GLU A 455 -3.04 21.92 14.69
C GLU A 455 -4.31 21.87 13.83
N GLY A 456 -4.68 20.68 13.32
CA GLY A 456 -5.93 20.51 12.58
C GLY A 456 -7.16 20.93 13.36
N LEU A 457 -7.23 20.63 14.67
CA LEU A 457 -8.32 21.08 15.54
C LEU A 457 -8.27 22.60 15.77
N GLU A 458 -7.09 23.20 15.96
CA GLU A 458 -6.93 24.65 16.06
C GLU A 458 -7.43 25.37 14.80
N ASN A 459 -7.23 24.77 13.63
CA ASN A 459 -7.70 25.28 12.34
C ASN A 459 -9.21 25.06 12.10
N SER A 460 -9.79 24.02 12.70
CA SER A 460 -11.12 23.52 12.31
C SER A 460 -12.23 23.82 13.29
N LEU A 461 -11.92 24.01 14.59
CA LEU A 461 -12.93 24.27 15.61
C LEU A 461 -13.73 25.56 15.31
N PRO A 462 -15.09 25.53 15.46
CA PRO A 462 -15.92 26.69 15.23
C PRO A 462 -15.67 27.80 16.24
N GLU A 463 -16.04 29.01 15.87
CA GLU A 463 -16.00 30.17 16.79
C GLU A 463 -16.78 29.89 18.09
N GLY A 464 -16.18 30.24 19.22
CA GLY A 464 -16.75 30.01 20.55
C GLY A 464 -16.41 28.64 21.16
N PHE A 465 -15.68 27.81 20.46
CA PHE A 465 -15.03 26.59 21.03
C PHE A 465 -13.68 26.97 21.65
N SER A 466 -13.26 26.18 22.63
CA SER A 466 -11.93 26.30 23.23
C SER A 466 -11.25 24.92 23.19
N LEU A 467 -9.99 24.89 22.76
CA LEU A 467 -9.13 23.72 22.79
C LEU A 467 -8.14 23.87 23.94
N THR A 468 -8.05 22.84 24.77
CA THR A 468 -6.98 22.69 25.76
C THR A 468 -6.27 21.38 25.51
N TYR A 469 -4.96 21.34 25.79
CA TYR A 469 -4.12 20.20 25.49
C TYR A 469 -3.12 19.91 26.61
N THR A 470 -2.93 18.63 26.88
CA THR A 470 -1.71 18.09 27.54
C THR A 470 -1.57 16.61 27.16
N ARG A 471 -0.34 16.12 27.04
CA ARG A 471 -0.08 14.79 26.52
C ARG A 471 -0.65 13.65 27.37
N GLY A 472 -0.47 13.66 28.67
CA GLY A 472 -1.10 12.75 29.65
C GLY A 472 -0.46 11.36 29.74
N CYS A 473 -0.05 10.72 28.66
CA CYS A 473 0.68 9.45 28.66
C CYS A 473 1.66 9.35 27.49
N ASP A 474 2.57 8.40 27.56
CA ASP A 474 3.49 8.06 26.46
C ASP A 474 2.93 6.97 25.55
N TRP A 475 3.59 6.73 24.40
CA TRP A 475 3.26 5.63 23.49
C TRP A 475 3.47 4.28 24.15
N THR A 476 4.60 4.12 24.81
CA THR A 476 4.96 2.88 25.49
C THR A 476 5.79 3.19 26.74
N GLU A 477 5.58 2.38 27.77
CA GLU A 477 6.44 2.32 28.93
C GLU A 477 7.36 1.13 28.75
N VAL A 478 8.40 1.28 27.93
CA VAL A 478 9.35 0.21 27.67
C VAL A 478 10.24 0.06 28.88
N ASN A 479 10.22 -1.11 29.50
CA ASN A 479 11.13 -1.51 30.57
C ASN A 479 11.97 -2.72 30.14
N GLU A 480 12.95 -3.10 30.96
CA GLU A 480 13.86 -4.22 30.68
C GLU A 480 13.10 -5.52 30.34
N THR A 481 11.99 -5.80 31.04
CA THR A 481 11.16 -6.99 30.78
C THR A 481 10.50 -6.95 29.41
N GLN A 482 10.08 -5.78 28.94
CA GLN A 482 9.50 -5.61 27.61
C GLN A 482 10.55 -5.72 26.50
N ILE A 483 11.78 -5.24 26.76
CA ILE A 483 12.92 -5.41 25.85
C ILE A 483 13.24 -6.91 25.73
N GLU A 484 13.31 -7.63 26.85
CA GLU A 484 13.53 -9.09 26.85
C GLU A 484 12.42 -9.86 26.12
N ALA A 485 11.16 -9.41 26.25
CA ALA A 485 10.00 -10.01 25.61
C ALA A 485 9.89 -9.72 24.11
N ALA A 486 10.70 -8.82 23.57
CA ALA A 486 10.64 -8.43 22.16
C ALA A 486 11.25 -9.46 21.19
N GLY A 487 11.40 -10.70 21.60
CA GLY A 487 11.63 -11.88 20.74
C GLY A 487 13.06 -12.00 20.18
N ASP A 488 13.52 -11.12 19.33
CA ASP A 488 14.84 -11.19 18.71
C ASP A 488 15.75 -10.02 19.07
N GLU A 489 17.07 -10.20 18.88
CA GLU A 489 18.09 -9.18 19.18
C GLU A 489 17.89 -7.88 18.41
N ARG A 490 17.27 -7.95 17.24
CA ARG A 490 17.03 -6.80 16.37
C ARG A 490 15.86 -5.95 16.89
N ALA A 491 14.74 -6.58 17.26
CA ALA A 491 13.62 -5.91 17.92
C ALA A 491 14.06 -5.31 19.27
N GLN A 492 14.90 -6.01 20.03
CA GLN A 492 15.47 -5.49 21.26
C GLN A 492 16.35 -4.26 21.03
N ALA A 493 17.22 -4.29 20.00
CA ALA A 493 18.04 -3.15 19.62
C ALA A 493 17.21 -1.93 19.21
N TRP A 494 16.10 -2.14 18.52
CA TRP A 494 15.16 -1.09 18.15
C TRP A 494 14.47 -0.46 19.36
N LEU A 495 13.98 -1.27 20.30
CA LEU A 495 13.35 -0.76 21.52
C LEU A 495 14.35 0.04 22.36
N VAL A 496 15.58 -0.42 22.47
CA VAL A 496 16.66 0.34 23.14
C VAL A 496 16.92 1.67 22.43
N ALA A 497 16.97 1.67 21.10
CA ALA A 497 17.14 2.89 20.31
C ALA A 497 15.96 3.88 20.49
N LEU A 498 14.73 3.38 20.61
CA LEU A 498 13.55 4.19 20.94
C LEU A 498 13.67 4.87 22.31
N LEU A 499 14.14 4.14 23.32
CA LEU A 499 14.37 4.69 24.67
C LEU A 499 15.47 5.77 24.70
N ASP A 500 16.56 5.56 23.98
CA ASP A 500 17.69 6.47 23.96
C ASP A 500 17.44 7.74 23.14
N ARG A 501 16.59 7.67 22.13
CA ARG A 501 16.42 8.74 21.14
C ARG A 501 15.35 9.76 21.48
N LYS A 502 14.65 9.78 22.58
CA LYS A 502 13.66 10.80 22.97
C LYS A 502 12.96 11.48 21.76
N ILE A 503 12.28 10.68 20.97
CA ILE A 503 11.74 11.03 19.64
C ILE A 503 10.81 12.25 19.65
N ASP A 504 10.22 12.56 20.79
CA ASP A 504 9.38 13.73 21.02
C ASP A 504 9.76 14.50 22.27
N GLY A 505 10.93 14.31 22.71
CA GLY A 505 11.62 14.58 23.95
C GLY A 505 11.42 15.91 24.65
N LYS A 506 10.41 16.70 24.32
CA LYS A 506 10.23 18.05 24.90
C LYS A 506 8.86 18.29 25.52
N GLU A 507 7.86 17.45 25.25
CA GLU A 507 6.55 17.61 25.89
C GLU A 507 6.50 16.86 27.23
N GLU A 508 6.17 17.59 28.29
CA GLU A 508 5.99 17.01 29.61
C GLU A 508 4.76 16.12 29.64
N ILE A 509 4.93 14.88 30.12
CA ILE A 509 3.86 13.94 30.39
C ILE A 509 3.35 14.17 31.80
N ASP A 510 2.14 14.76 31.92
CA ASP A 510 1.50 15.02 33.20
C ASP A 510 0.10 14.39 33.23
N ARG A 511 0.04 13.13 33.71
CA ARG A 511 -1.20 12.35 33.78
C ARG A 511 -2.21 12.96 34.74
N GLU A 512 -1.77 13.46 35.90
CA GLU A 512 -2.69 14.08 36.88
C GLU A 512 -3.28 15.37 36.33
N LYS A 513 -2.48 16.20 35.68
CA LYS A 513 -2.95 17.40 34.99
C LYS A 513 -3.96 17.06 33.91
N ALA A 514 -3.68 16.00 33.10
CA ALA A 514 -4.59 15.55 32.06
C ALA A 514 -5.97 15.15 32.62
N ILE A 515 -6.02 14.40 33.73
CA ILE A 515 -7.26 14.00 34.37
C ILE A 515 -8.02 15.22 34.95
N ARG A 516 -7.31 16.18 35.55
CA ARG A 516 -7.94 17.42 36.02
C ARG A 516 -8.57 18.22 34.85
N MET A 517 -7.83 18.39 33.77
CA MET A 517 -8.32 19.11 32.58
C MET A 517 -9.48 18.36 31.90
N ALA A 518 -9.42 17.04 31.86
CA ALA A 518 -10.50 16.20 31.38
C ALA A 518 -11.80 16.43 32.15
N ALA A 519 -11.74 16.47 33.48
CA ALA A 519 -12.91 16.68 34.34
C ALA A 519 -13.55 18.07 34.14
N GLU A 520 -12.81 19.09 33.71
CA GLU A 520 -13.27 20.44 33.44
C GLU A 520 -13.78 20.69 32.00
N SER A 521 -13.58 19.69 31.11
CA SER A 521 -13.98 19.78 29.70
C SER A 521 -15.45 19.36 29.46
N ASP A 522 -15.97 19.64 28.27
CA ASP A 522 -17.26 19.12 27.81
C ASP A 522 -17.10 17.79 27.08
N VAL A 523 -15.96 17.62 26.38
CA VAL A 523 -15.59 16.41 25.63
C VAL A 523 -14.08 16.21 25.67
N ILE A 524 -13.67 14.97 25.69
CA ILE A 524 -12.27 14.54 25.65
C ILE A 524 -12.00 13.90 24.28
N ILE A 525 -10.99 14.38 23.55
CA ILE A 525 -10.44 13.72 22.37
C ILE A 525 -9.15 13.03 22.81
N ALA A 526 -9.16 11.70 22.81
CA ALA A 526 -8.05 10.86 23.21
C ALA A 526 -7.37 10.28 21.97
N ALA A 527 -6.23 10.84 21.56
CA ALA A 527 -5.44 10.42 20.40
C ALA A 527 -4.44 9.33 20.80
N MET A 528 -4.79 8.08 20.54
CA MET A 528 -4.10 6.87 21.02
C MET A 528 -3.63 6.00 19.85
N GLY A 529 -2.96 4.91 20.18
CA GLY A 529 -2.55 3.89 19.22
C GLY A 529 -1.04 3.77 19.07
N GLU A 530 -0.63 3.37 17.90
CA GLU A 530 0.77 3.24 17.50
C GLU A 530 1.21 4.47 16.68
N ASN A 531 2.46 4.48 16.33
CA ASN A 531 3.07 5.37 15.36
C ASN A 531 4.11 4.61 14.55
N THR A 532 4.74 5.25 13.57
CA THR A 532 5.76 4.60 12.74
C THR A 532 6.95 4.03 13.52
N MET A 533 7.12 4.38 14.80
CA MET A 533 8.16 3.81 15.67
C MET A 533 7.77 2.43 16.22
N LEU A 534 6.50 2.10 16.24
CA LEU A 534 5.95 0.87 16.84
C LEU A 534 5.33 -0.08 15.82
N CYS A 535 5.11 0.36 14.58
CA CYS A 535 4.58 -0.43 13.49
C CYS A 535 5.37 -0.12 12.21
N GLY A 536 5.76 -1.12 11.47
CA GLY A 536 6.58 -1.03 10.25
C GLY A 536 7.59 -2.15 10.18
N GLU A 537 8.36 -2.22 9.12
CA GLU A 537 9.33 -3.30 8.89
C GLU A 537 10.34 -3.44 10.03
N ASN A 538 10.56 -4.67 10.50
CA ASN A 538 11.39 -5.03 11.64
C ASN A 538 10.95 -4.43 12.99
N ARG A 539 9.67 -4.11 13.16
CA ARG A 539 9.07 -3.59 14.39
C ARG A 539 7.92 -4.48 14.86
N ASP A 540 8.19 -5.80 14.95
CA ASP A 540 7.23 -6.79 15.40
C ASP A 540 6.80 -6.55 16.85
N ARG A 541 5.51 -6.64 17.10
CA ARG A 541 4.94 -6.63 18.44
C ARG A 541 4.18 -7.93 18.71
N GLY A 542 4.45 -8.53 19.86
CA GLY A 542 3.76 -9.75 20.29
C GLY A 542 2.35 -9.54 20.80
N SER A 543 1.78 -8.31 20.75
CA SER A 543 0.44 -7.98 21.22
C SER A 543 -0.27 -7.02 20.28
N LEU A 544 -1.53 -7.26 20.03
CA LEU A 544 -2.43 -6.38 19.27
C LEU A 544 -3.07 -5.29 20.13
N ARG A 545 -2.84 -5.26 21.45
CA ARG A 545 -3.38 -4.23 22.34
C ARG A 545 -2.67 -2.89 22.18
N LEU A 546 -3.33 -1.85 22.67
CA LEU A 546 -2.70 -0.54 22.82
C LEU A 546 -1.37 -0.67 23.59
N PRO A 547 -0.29 -0.04 23.09
CA PRO A 547 1.00 -0.12 23.76
C PRO A 547 1.04 0.65 25.09
N GLY A 548 1.91 0.22 26.00
CA GLY A 548 2.17 0.90 27.27
C GLY A 548 0.95 1.01 28.16
N SER A 549 0.78 2.18 28.77
CA SER A 549 -0.32 2.48 29.70
C SER A 549 -1.53 3.17 29.04
N GLN A 550 -1.60 3.21 27.72
CA GLN A 550 -2.65 3.94 27.00
C GLN A 550 -4.06 3.45 27.34
N GLU A 551 -4.29 2.12 27.38
CA GLU A 551 -5.61 1.56 27.74
C GLU A 551 -6.04 1.98 29.16
N ALA A 552 -5.14 1.89 30.13
CA ALA A 552 -5.39 2.31 31.52
C ALA A 552 -5.64 3.82 31.62
N PHE A 553 -4.94 4.62 30.81
CA PHE A 553 -5.18 6.06 30.79
C PHE A 553 -6.54 6.42 30.20
N VAL A 554 -6.98 5.74 29.15
CA VAL A 554 -8.35 5.94 28.61
C VAL A 554 -9.40 5.51 29.63
N GLU A 555 -9.18 4.46 30.43
CA GLU A 555 -10.08 4.09 31.52
C GLU A 555 -10.21 5.19 32.59
N GLU A 556 -9.11 5.85 32.94
CA GLU A 556 -9.14 7.01 33.86
C GLU A 556 -9.86 8.23 33.26
N LEU A 557 -9.67 8.50 31.97
CA LEU A 557 -10.41 9.55 31.26
C LEU A 557 -11.93 9.26 31.30
N ILE A 558 -12.33 8.04 31.01
CA ILE A 558 -13.75 7.60 31.11
C ILE A 558 -14.27 7.77 32.53
N ALA A 559 -13.47 7.46 33.56
CA ALA A 559 -13.86 7.59 34.96
C ALA A 559 -14.16 9.04 35.40
N THR A 560 -13.73 10.06 34.64
CA THR A 560 -14.11 11.47 34.89
C THR A 560 -15.60 11.73 34.63
N GLY A 561 -16.30 10.78 33.96
CA GLY A 561 -17.71 10.93 33.59
C GLY A 561 -17.96 11.83 32.37
N LYS A 562 -16.90 12.27 31.69
CA LYS A 562 -17.00 13.06 30.46
C LYS A 562 -17.00 12.15 29.23
N PRO A 563 -17.69 12.52 28.13
CA PRO A 563 -17.65 11.74 26.91
C PRO A 563 -16.23 11.72 26.32
N VAL A 564 -15.75 10.51 26.01
CA VAL A 564 -14.45 10.27 25.38
C VAL A 564 -14.66 9.92 23.93
N VAL A 565 -14.06 10.70 23.04
CA VAL A 565 -13.88 10.40 21.61
C VAL A 565 -12.49 9.83 21.45
N LEU A 566 -12.39 8.53 21.12
CA LEU A 566 -11.15 7.85 20.90
C LEU A 566 -10.74 7.97 19.44
N VAL A 567 -9.58 8.56 19.15
CA VAL A 567 -9.00 8.66 17.82
C VAL A 567 -7.78 7.76 17.77
N MET A 568 -7.89 6.67 17.00
CA MET A 568 -6.88 5.64 16.87
C MET A 568 -5.98 5.93 15.68
N PHE A 569 -4.68 6.01 15.94
CA PHE A 569 -3.64 6.02 14.92
C PHE A 569 -2.85 4.72 14.94
N GLY A 570 -2.31 4.33 13.80
CA GLY A 570 -1.49 3.13 13.70
C GLY A 570 -1.61 2.40 12.37
N GLY A 571 -0.69 1.48 12.13
CA GLY A 571 -0.63 0.71 10.88
C GLY A 571 -1.44 -0.58 10.90
N ARG A 572 -2.04 -0.96 12.03
CA ARG A 572 -2.82 -2.20 12.19
C ARG A 572 -4.07 -1.99 13.04
N ALA A 573 -5.01 -2.93 12.94
CA ALA A 573 -6.17 -2.99 13.82
C ALA A 573 -5.76 -3.43 15.22
N GLN A 574 -6.13 -2.65 16.25
CA GLN A 574 -5.70 -2.86 17.64
C GLN A 574 -6.86 -3.29 18.52
N VAL A 575 -6.63 -4.27 19.39
CA VAL A 575 -7.63 -4.76 20.36
C VAL A 575 -7.91 -3.70 21.42
N ILE A 576 -9.11 -3.11 21.38
CA ILE A 576 -9.59 -2.09 22.31
C ILE A 576 -10.89 -2.47 23.03
N SER A 577 -11.27 -3.74 23.00
CA SER A 577 -12.54 -4.25 23.52
C SER A 577 -12.86 -3.89 24.98
N LYS A 578 -11.83 -3.67 25.82
CA LYS A 578 -12.09 -3.27 27.22
C LYS A 578 -12.60 -1.84 27.38
N ILE A 579 -12.34 -0.97 26.40
CA ILE A 579 -12.69 0.45 26.47
C ILE A 579 -13.72 0.87 25.42
N ALA A 580 -13.88 0.09 24.34
CA ALA A 580 -14.70 0.44 23.19
C ALA A 580 -16.15 0.82 23.59
N ASP A 581 -16.87 -0.05 24.26
CA ASP A 581 -18.28 0.17 24.66
C ASP A 581 -18.49 1.38 25.57
N ARG A 582 -17.42 1.86 26.21
CA ARG A 582 -17.46 2.99 27.14
C ARG A 582 -17.05 4.31 26.51
N CYS A 583 -16.51 4.29 25.30
CA CYS A 583 -16.21 5.49 24.53
C CYS A 583 -17.47 6.07 23.89
N ALA A 584 -17.56 7.39 23.80
CA ALA A 584 -18.70 8.06 23.17
C ALA A 584 -18.64 7.98 21.64
N ALA A 585 -17.44 7.98 21.08
CA ALA A 585 -17.18 7.71 19.68
C ALA A 585 -15.77 7.12 19.51
N ILE A 586 -15.57 6.38 18.40
CA ILE A 586 -14.27 5.80 18.03
C ILE A 586 -14.03 6.04 16.54
N ILE A 587 -12.86 6.58 16.22
CA ILE A 587 -12.38 6.83 14.87
C ILE A 587 -11.08 6.08 14.68
N GLN A 588 -10.96 5.33 13.58
CA GLN A 588 -9.69 4.77 13.10
C GLN A 588 -9.14 5.68 12.00
N ALA A 589 -8.03 6.32 12.27
CA ALA A 589 -7.40 7.29 11.34
C ALA A 589 -6.24 6.69 10.55
N TRP A 590 -5.71 5.53 10.95
CA TRP A 590 -4.52 4.88 10.36
C TRP A 590 -3.29 5.79 10.42
N TYR A 591 -2.46 5.79 9.37
CA TYR A 591 -1.43 6.80 9.11
C TYR A 591 -1.91 7.70 7.97
N PRO A 592 -2.53 8.85 8.28
CA PRO A 592 -3.33 9.61 7.32
C PRO A 592 -2.51 10.58 6.44
N GLY A 593 -1.18 10.59 6.55
CA GLY A 593 -0.32 11.48 5.76
C GLY A 593 -0.27 12.92 6.26
N GLU A 594 0.34 13.78 5.47
CA GLU A 594 0.66 15.17 5.85
C GLU A 594 -0.56 16.04 6.16
N GLU A 595 -1.70 15.78 5.54
CA GLU A 595 -2.97 16.48 5.78
C GLU A 595 -3.88 15.76 6.79
N GLY A 596 -3.37 14.73 7.45
CA GLY A 596 -4.13 13.88 8.38
C GLY A 596 -4.76 14.66 9.53
N GLY A 597 -4.04 15.62 10.10
CA GLY A 597 -4.55 16.45 11.18
C GLY A 597 -5.77 17.28 10.77
N ASN A 598 -5.74 17.91 9.59
CA ASN A 598 -6.86 18.64 9.03
C ASN A 598 -8.03 17.72 8.71
N ALA A 599 -7.78 16.58 8.08
CA ALA A 599 -8.80 15.60 7.68
C ALA A 599 -9.58 15.05 8.89
N VAL A 600 -8.87 14.58 9.92
CA VAL A 600 -9.49 14.07 11.15
C VAL A 600 -10.25 15.17 11.89
N ALA A 601 -9.68 16.38 12.00
CA ALA A 601 -10.34 17.51 12.65
C ALA A 601 -11.63 17.92 11.92
N ASP A 602 -11.61 18.01 10.60
CA ASP A 602 -12.79 18.36 9.79
C ASP A 602 -13.90 17.31 9.91
N ILE A 603 -13.54 16.04 10.05
CA ILE A 603 -14.51 14.98 10.39
C ILE A 603 -15.06 15.22 11.80
N LEU A 604 -14.23 15.43 12.83
CA LEU A 604 -14.66 15.62 14.21
C LEU A 604 -15.65 16.77 14.35
N VAL A 605 -15.45 17.88 13.63
CA VAL A 605 -16.35 19.05 13.67
C VAL A 605 -17.49 18.99 12.65
N GLY A 606 -17.53 17.97 11.78
CA GLY A 606 -18.61 17.75 10.82
C GLY A 606 -18.56 18.59 9.55
N LYS A 607 -17.41 19.16 9.20
CA LYS A 607 -17.21 19.75 7.86
C LYS A 607 -17.21 18.67 6.77
N VAL A 608 -16.75 17.48 7.11
CA VAL A 608 -16.76 16.29 6.25
C VAL A 608 -17.48 15.16 6.99
N ALA A 609 -18.39 14.47 6.32
CA ALA A 609 -18.98 13.24 6.82
C ALA A 609 -18.01 12.06 6.59
N PRO A 610 -17.71 11.24 7.60
CA PRO A 610 -16.87 10.06 7.41
C PRO A 610 -17.49 9.09 6.41
N SER A 611 -16.65 8.48 5.57
CA SER A 611 -17.09 7.56 4.52
C SER A 611 -16.15 6.37 4.31
N GLY A 612 -15.06 6.28 5.07
CA GLY A 612 -14.14 5.15 5.04
C GLY A 612 -14.80 3.85 5.53
N LYS A 613 -14.37 2.72 4.99
CA LYS A 613 -14.80 1.37 5.37
C LYS A 613 -13.57 0.52 5.67
N LEU A 614 -13.65 -0.35 6.69
CA LEU A 614 -12.52 -1.21 7.08
C LEU A 614 -12.10 -2.15 5.94
N SER A 615 -10.83 -2.21 5.67
CA SER A 615 -10.20 -3.18 4.74
C SER A 615 -9.73 -4.46 5.45
N VAL A 616 -9.94 -4.54 6.75
CA VAL A 616 -9.63 -5.70 7.60
C VAL A 616 -10.75 -5.94 8.61
N SER A 617 -10.91 -7.20 9.03
CA SER A 617 -11.74 -7.57 10.17
C SER A 617 -11.07 -7.09 11.46
N TYR A 618 -11.72 -6.21 12.22
CA TYR A 618 -11.16 -5.58 13.41
C TYR A 618 -11.30 -6.49 14.63
N PRO A 619 -10.23 -6.92 15.32
CA PRO A 619 -10.31 -7.92 16.38
C PRO A 619 -10.80 -7.33 17.71
N ASN A 620 -11.53 -8.16 18.51
CA ASN A 620 -11.88 -7.83 19.89
C ASN A 620 -11.07 -8.59 20.94
N VAL A 621 -10.25 -9.53 20.50
CA VAL A 621 -9.36 -10.35 21.34
C VAL A 621 -7.98 -10.46 20.71
N GLU A 622 -6.97 -10.80 21.51
CA GLU A 622 -5.66 -11.18 20.97
C GLU A 622 -5.83 -12.40 20.05
N LEU A 623 -5.24 -12.32 18.86
CA LEU A 623 -5.31 -13.36 17.84
C LEU A 623 -3.94 -14.04 17.71
N ASN A 624 -3.96 -15.36 17.56
CA ASN A 624 -2.77 -16.14 17.19
C ASN A 624 -2.88 -16.70 15.76
N GLU A 625 -4.05 -16.54 15.15
CA GLU A 625 -4.34 -16.97 13.78
C GLU A 625 -5.21 -15.91 13.10
N ASN A 626 -5.13 -15.85 11.80
CA ASN A 626 -5.90 -14.90 11.03
C ASN A 626 -7.41 -15.19 11.05
N ILE A 627 -8.20 -14.12 11.00
CA ILE A 627 -9.65 -14.15 10.81
C ILE A 627 -9.95 -13.31 9.56
N CYS A 628 -10.42 -13.97 8.49
CA CYS A 628 -10.88 -13.28 7.30
C CYS A 628 -12.41 -13.39 7.20
N TYR A 629 -13.05 -12.32 6.77
CA TYR A 629 -14.52 -12.27 6.67
C TYR A 629 -15.08 -13.34 5.73
N ASN A 630 -14.32 -13.77 4.73
CA ASN A 630 -14.79 -14.69 3.68
C ASN A 630 -14.78 -16.17 4.08
N TYR A 631 -14.31 -16.50 5.28
CA TYR A 631 -14.37 -17.89 5.80
C TYR A 631 -15.74 -18.29 6.36
N SER A 632 -16.62 -17.32 6.65
CA SER A 632 -17.94 -17.60 7.19
C SER A 632 -18.95 -16.52 6.79
N THR A 633 -20.21 -16.92 6.58
CA THR A 633 -21.33 -15.98 6.42
C THR A 633 -21.80 -15.40 7.76
N LYS A 634 -21.29 -15.88 8.87
CA LYS A 634 -21.56 -15.37 10.20
C LYS A 634 -20.34 -14.63 10.70
N GLN A 635 -20.59 -13.52 11.42
CA GLN A 635 -19.50 -12.80 12.07
C GLN A 635 -18.80 -13.73 13.06
N ASP A 636 -17.45 -13.74 12.97
CA ASP A 636 -16.62 -14.42 13.95
C ASP A 636 -16.76 -13.68 15.29
N PRO A 637 -17.02 -14.40 16.42
CA PRO A 637 -17.17 -13.76 17.73
C PRO A 637 -15.89 -13.04 18.20
N ARG A 638 -14.76 -13.27 17.56
CA ARG A 638 -13.48 -12.58 17.81
C ARG A 638 -13.36 -11.25 17.08
N VAL A 639 -14.33 -10.88 16.22
CA VAL A 639 -14.38 -9.64 15.45
C VAL A 639 -15.29 -8.62 16.12
N GLU A 640 -14.76 -7.43 16.38
CA GLU A 640 -15.53 -6.28 16.89
C GLU A 640 -16.28 -5.60 15.74
N TRP A 641 -15.56 -5.22 14.69
CA TRP A 641 -16.12 -4.61 13.48
C TRP A 641 -15.69 -5.40 12.24
N PRO A 642 -16.66 -5.82 11.40
CA PRO A 642 -16.36 -6.67 10.24
C PRO A 642 -15.70 -5.90 9.09
N PHE A 643 -15.06 -6.63 8.17
CA PHE A 643 -14.59 -6.10 6.90
C PHE A 643 -15.70 -5.31 6.18
N GLY A 644 -15.34 -4.17 5.60
CA GLY A 644 -16.26 -3.27 4.91
C GLY A 644 -17.08 -2.36 5.84
N PHE A 645 -16.96 -2.50 7.17
CA PHE A 645 -17.71 -1.68 8.14
C PHE A 645 -17.18 -0.26 8.24
N GLY A 646 -18.09 0.69 8.41
CA GLY A 646 -17.82 2.08 8.71
C GLY A 646 -19.12 2.87 8.78
N LEU A 647 -19.25 3.74 9.78
CA LEU A 647 -20.39 4.62 9.99
C LEU A 647 -20.21 5.98 9.30
N SER A 648 -21.30 6.70 9.17
CA SER A 648 -21.31 8.09 8.71
C SER A 648 -22.15 8.97 9.64
N TYR A 649 -22.24 10.27 9.33
CA TYR A 649 -23.13 11.22 10.05
C TYR A 649 -24.57 11.22 9.50
N THR A 650 -24.85 10.28 8.62
CA THR A 650 -26.16 9.99 8.04
C THR A 650 -26.40 8.49 8.01
N THR A 651 -27.58 8.09 7.62
CA THR A 651 -27.96 6.67 7.44
C THR A 651 -28.31 6.41 6.00
N PHE A 652 -28.00 5.18 5.54
CA PHE A 652 -28.32 4.74 4.18
C PHE A 652 -29.27 3.54 4.25
N GLU A 653 -30.23 3.52 3.32
CA GLU A 653 -31.14 2.40 3.15
C GLU A 653 -30.92 1.78 1.77
N TYR A 654 -30.75 0.47 1.76
CA TYR A 654 -30.63 -0.34 0.54
C TYR A 654 -31.97 -1.00 0.22
N THR A 655 -32.43 -0.86 -1.02
CA THR A 655 -33.71 -1.41 -1.48
C THR A 655 -33.60 -1.92 -2.92
N ASN A 656 -34.60 -2.69 -3.36
CA ASN A 656 -34.81 -3.08 -4.75
C ASN A 656 -33.61 -3.75 -5.44
N LEU A 657 -32.91 -4.66 -4.73
CA LEU A 657 -31.89 -5.48 -5.35
C LEU A 657 -32.51 -6.35 -6.44
N SER A 658 -32.03 -6.22 -7.65
CA SER A 658 -32.44 -7.03 -8.79
C SER A 658 -31.23 -7.54 -9.55
N VAL A 659 -31.28 -8.80 -9.96
CA VAL A 659 -30.23 -9.45 -10.73
C VAL A 659 -30.85 -9.99 -12.03
N THR A 660 -30.21 -9.66 -13.14
CA THR A 660 -30.58 -10.20 -14.45
C THR A 660 -29.35 -10.84 -15.08
N SER A 661 -29.54 -12.02 -15.67
CA SER A 661 -28.51 -12.69 -16.45
C SER A 661 -29.00 -12.79 -17.89
N SER A 662 -28.14 -12.49 -18.88
CA SER A 662 -28.40 -12.76 -20.27
C SER A 662 -28.03 -14.22 -20.59
N ALA A 663 -28.66 -14.79 -21.63
CA ALA A 663 -28.22 -16.09 -22.17
C ALA A 663 -26.86 -16.00 -22.89
N ASP A 664 -26.36 -14.79 -23.06
CA ASP A 664 -25.02 -14.51 -23.57
C ASP A 664 -24.01 -14.82 -22.47
N THR A 665 -23.00 -15.60 -22.76
CA THR A 665 -21.91 -15.94 -21.86
C THR A 665 -20.78 -14.87 -21.85
N GLY A 666 -21.09 -13.69 -22.40
CA GLY A 666 -20.13 -12.58 -22.48
C GLY A 666 -19.74 -11.99 -21.11
N ASP A 667 -18.73 -11.13 -21.12
CA ASP A 667 -18.10 -10.60 -19.92
C ASP A 667 -19.02 -9.77 -19.00
N ASN A 668 -20.09 -9.19 -19.53
CA ASN A 668 -21.08 -8.40 -18.78
C ASN A 668 -22.46 -9.09 -18.77
N ALA A 669 -22.45 -10.42 -18.71
CA ALA A 669 -23.67 -11.23 -18.79
C ALA A 669 -24.61 -11.06 -17.58
N ILE A 670 -24.10 -10.57 -16.46
CA ILE A 670 -24.85 -10.42 -15.21
C ILE A 670 -24.92 -8.94 -14.86
N ARG A 671 -26.14 -8.43 -14.65
CA ARG A 671 -26.37 -7.05 -14.18
C ARG A 671 -27.01 -7.10 -12.80
N VAL A 672 -26.34 -6.48 -11.84
CA VAL A 672 -26.81 -6.33 -10.46
C VAL A 672 -27.20 -4.88 -10.26
N ALA A 673 -28.44 -4.62 -9.92
CA ALA A 673 -28.89 -3.25 -9.65
C ALA A 673 -29.48 -3.17 -8.25
N VAL A 674 -29.08 -2.15 -7.50
CA VAL A 674 -29.55 -1.87 -6.14
C VAL A 674 -29.84 -0.37 -6.01
N GLU A 675 -30.88 -0.02 -5.27
CA GLU A 675 -31.16 1.38 -4.91
C GLU A 675 -30.60 1.68 -3.54
N VAL A 676 -29.90 2.81 -3.43
CA VAL A 676 -29.34 3.33 -2.17
C VAL A 676 -29.89 4.71 -1.92
N GLN A 677 -30.44 4.94 -0.74
CA GLN A 677 -31.02 6.21 -0.32
C GLN A 677 -30.32 6.74 0.94
N ASN A 678 -29.98 8.02 0.93
CA ASN A 678 -29.61 8.73 2.14
C ASN A 678 -30.88 9.09 2.93
N THR A 679 -31.12 8.42 4.04
CA THR A 679 -32.33 8.59 4.87
C THR A 679 -32.14 9.60 6.01
N GLY A 680 -30.92 10.10 6.21
CA GLY A 680 -30.63 11.09 7.22
C GLY A 680 -30.60 12.53 6.68
N SER A 681 -29.96 13.43 7.43
CA SER A 681 -29.98 14.87 7.18
C SER A 681 -28.65 15.47 6.71
N VAL A 682 -27.61 14.66 6.54
CA VAL A 682 -26.27 15.10 6.15
C VAL A 682 -25.92 14.49 4.78
N ALA A 683 -25.40 15.30 3.88
CA ALA A 683 -24.85 14.82 2.62
C ALA A 683 -23.60 13.98 2.89
N ALA A 684 -23.51 12.78 2.30
CA ALA A 684 -22.39 11.89 2.51
C ALA A 684 -22.19 10.94 1.31
N GLU A 685 -21.06 10.27 1.28
CA GLU A 685 -20.78 9.17 0.36
C GLU A 685 -21.01 7.83 1.04
N GLU A 686 -21.60 6.89 0.32
CA GLU A 686 -21.70 5.49 0.71
C GLU A 686 -20.86 4.62 -0.22
N ILE A 687 -20.28 3.55 0.32
CA ILE A 687 -19.58 2.52 -0.45
C ILE A 687 -20.50 1.31 -0.55
N VAL A 688 -21.13 1.17 -1.73
CA VAL A 688 -21.96 0.03 -2.04
C VAL A 688 -21.09 -1.18 -2.30
N GLN A 689 -21.32 -2.28 -1.58
CA GLN A 689 -20.55 -3.51 -1.67
C GLN A 689 -21.43 -4.67 -2.18
N ILE A 690 -20.90 -5.41 -3.16
CA ILE A 690 -21.56 -6.57 -3.77
C ILE A 690 -20.76 -7.82 -3.44
N TYR A 691 -21.46 -8.79 -2.85
CA TYR A 691 -20.87 -10.06 -2.44
C TYR A 691 -21.56 -11.23 -3.15
N VAL A 692 -20.76 -12.28 -3.40
CA VAL A 692 -21.25 -13.55 -3.97
C VAL A 692 -21.13 -14.64 -2.92
N SER A 693 -22.13 -15.51 -2.86
CA SER A 693 -22.17 -16.69 -1.99
C SER A 693 -22.66 -17.91 -2.75
N PRO A 694 -22.18 -19.12 -2.44
CA PRO A 694 -22.78 -20.37 -2.93
C PRO A 694 -24.15 -20.58 -2.29
N THR A 695 -25.02 -21.38 -2.95
CA THR A 695 -26.30 -21.82 -2.39
C THR A 695 -26.23 -23.18 -1.68
N SER A 696 -25.18 -23.94 -1.95
CA SER A 696 -24.95 -25.25 -1.33
C SER A 696 -23.48 -25.45 -0.95
N THR A 697 -23.21 -26.39 -0.05
CA THR A 697 -21.85 -26.77 0.35
C THR A 697 -21.07 -27.55 -0.73
N ASP A 698 -21.77 -28.01 -1.77
CA ASP A 698 -21.15 -28.72 -2.90
C ASP A 698 -20.51 -27.74 -3.91
N GLN A 699 -20.82 -26.45 -3.79
CA GLN A 699 -20.20 -25.40 -4.59
C GLN A 699 -18.86 -24.99 -3.95
N HIS A 700 -17.84 -24.86 -4.78
CA HIS A 700 -16.46 -24.66 -4.34
C HIS A 700 -16.08 -23.20 -4.02
N LEU A 701 -17.01 -22.25 -4.14
CA LEU A 701 -16.77 -20.87 -3.71
C LEU A 701 -16.61 -20.79 -2.18
N LYS A 702 -15.86 -19.79 -1.72
CA LYS A 702 -15.87 -19.40 -0.31
C LYS A 702 -17.28 -19.01 0.14
N PRO A 703 -17.62 -19.10 1.43
CA PRO A 703 -18.95 -18.78 1.95
C PRO A 703 -19.47 -17.40 1.54
N ILE A 704 -18.58 -16.43 1.40
CA ILE A 704 -18.88 -15.06 0.96
C ILE A 704 -17.62 -14.44 0.36
N GLN A 705 -17.76 -13.71 -0.75
CA GLN A 705 -16.63 -13.02 -1.42
C GLN A 705 -17.07 -11.67 -1.94
N LEU A 706 -16.29 -10.62 -1.69
CA LEU A 706 -16.45 -9.32 -2.34
C LEU A 706 -16.16 -9.48 -3.84
N GLN A 707 -17.12 -9.04 -4.68
CA GLN A 707 -16.99 -9.14 -6.14
C GLN A 707 -17.41 -7.85 -6.86
N GLY A 708 -17.70 -6.79 -6.11
CA GLY A 708 -17.97 -5.46 -6.62
C GLY A 708 -18.09 -4.44 -5.50
N PHE A 709 -17.62 -3.24 -5.76
CA PHE A 709 -17.83 -2.09 -4.87
C PHE A 709 -17.82 -0.78 -5.65
N GLY A 710 -18.38 0.26 -5.05
CA GLY A 710 -18.31 1.61 -5.64
C GLY A 710 -18.85 2.68 -4.72
N ARG A 711 -18.31 3.89 -4.86
CA ARG A 711 -18.67 5.06 -4.07
C ARG A 711 -19.82 5.83 -4.71
N VAL A 712 -20.79 6.25 -3.89
CA VAL A 712 -21.97 6.98 -4.32
C VAL A 712 -22.22 8.17 -3.40
N ALA A 713 -22.08 9.38 -3.92
CA ALA A 713 -22.43 10.60 -3.20
C ALA A 713 -23.94 10.83 -3.20
N LEU A 714 -24.53 11.08 -2.02
CA LEU A 714 -25.98 11.23 -1.84
C LEU A 714 -26.29 12.45 -0.97
N GLN A 715 -27.16 13.32 -1.48
CA GLN A 715 -27.76 14.40 -0.69
C GLN A 715 -28.81 13.84 0.29
N PRO A 716 -29.17 14.58 1.36
CA PRO A 716 -30.27 14.19 2.24
C PRO A 716 -31.56 13.87 1.47
N GLY A 717 -32.11 12.69 1.68
CA GLY A 717 -33.31 12.19 0.99
C GLY A 717 -33.07 11.70 -0.45
N GLU A 718 -31.89 11.90 -1.02
CA GLU A 718 -31.57 11.46 -2.38
C GLU A 718 -31.49 9.93 -2.45
N LYS A 719 -32.04 9.38 -3.53
CA LYS A 719 -31.96 7.96 -3.88
C LYS A 719 -31.31 7.80 -5.25
N LYS A 720 -30.35 6.89 -5.34
CA LYS A 720 -29.70 6.53 -6.60
C LYS A 720 -29.81 5.03 -6.85
N LYS A 721 -29.96 4.67 -8.11
CA LYS A 721 -29.85 3.30 -8.59
C LYS A 721 -28.42 3.07 -9.06
N VAL A 722 -27.74 2.13 -8.42
CA VAL A 722 -26.39 1.70 -8.76
C VAL A 722 -26.46 0.40 -9.50
N VAL A 723 -25.72 0.27 -10.59
CA VAL A 723 -25.71 -0.94 -11.43
C VAL A 723 -24.28 -1.45 -11.53
N PHE A 724 -24.09 -2.74 -11.29
CA PHE A 724 -22.82 -3.42 -11.53
C PHE A 724 -23.00 -4.40 -12.68
N ALA A 725 -22.10 -4.34 -13.65
CA ALA A 725 -21.97 -5.34 -14.69
C ALA A 725 -20.90 -6.36 -14.25
N MET A 726 -21.27 -7.63 -14.18
CA MET A 726 -20.44 -8.73 -13.70
C MET A 726 -20.27 -9.80 -14.77
N SER A 727 -19.14 -10.50 -14.70
CA SER A 727 -18.86 -11.67 -15.53
C SER A 727 -19.17 -12.98 -14.79
N PRO A 728 -19.59 -14.04 -15.48
CA PRO A 728 -19.60 -15.38 -14.91
C PRO A 728 -18.25 -15.82 -14.32
N GLN A 729 -17.12 -15.28 -14.79
CA GLN A 729 -15.79 -15.58 -14.28
C GLN A 729 -15.58 -15.16 -12.81
N GLN A 730 -16.37 -14.21 -12.29
CA GLN A 730 -16.36 -13.80 -10.89
C GLN A 730 -17.00 -14.84 -9.94
N PHE A 731 -17.59 -15.89 -10.49
CA PHE A 731 -18.11 -17.08 -9.77
C PHE A 731 -17.18 -18.29 -9.94
N GLY A 732 -15.99 -18.05 -10.48
CA GLY A 732 -14.99 -19.09 -10.67
C GLY A 732 -14.25 -19.46 -9.39
N TYR A 733 -13.76 -20.69 -9.33
CA TYR A 733 -12.86 -21.20 -8.31
C TYR A 733 -11.70 -21.96 -8.96
N TYR A 734 -10.56 -22.02 -8.25
CA TYR A 734 -9.38 -22.74 -8.73
C TYR A 734 -9.34 -24.15 -8.20
N ALA A 735 -9.21 -25.11 -9.10
CA ALA A 735 -9.02 -26.53 -8.78
C ALA A 735 -8.47 -27.29 -9.98
N ASN A 736 -7.67 -28.32 -9.71
CA ASN A 736 -7.05 -29.13 -10.76
C ASN A 736 -6.21 -28.29 -11.75
N ARG A 737 -5.48 -27.30 -11.25
CA ARG A 737 -4.62 -26.38 -12.00
C ARG A 737 -5.34 -25.56 -13.07
N GLN A 738 -6.62 -25.24 -12.85
CA GLN A 738 -7.40 -24.39 -13.73
C GLN A 738 -8.54 -23.69 -13.00
N TRP A 739 -9.01 -22.60 -13.56
CA TRP A 739 -10.24 -21.96 -13.15
C TRP A 739 -11.45 -22.73 -13.65
N ASN A 740 -12.44 -22.89 -12.79
CA ASN A 740 -13.67 -23.60 -13.05
C ASN A 740 -14.86 -22.71 -12.73
N ILE A 741 -15.87 -22.72 -13.60
CA ILE A 741 -17.16 -22.06 -13.38
C ILE A 741 -18.22 -23.14 -13.50
N ASP A 742 -18.90 -23.45 -12.41
CA ASP A 742 -19.95 -24.44 -12.40
C ASP A 742 -21.30 -23.78 -12.74
N PRO A 743 -22.16 -24.40 -13.57
CA PRO A 743 -23.53 -23.99 -13.70
C PRO A 743 -24.29 -24.22 -12.38
N GLY A 744 -25.30 -23.41 -12.13
CA GLY A 744 -26.07 -23.54 -10.89
C GLY A 744 -26.59 -22.21 -10.38
N GLN A 745 -27.23 -22.26 -9.22
CA GLN A 745 -27.75 -21.07 -8.57
C GLN A 745 -26.76 -20.58 -7.52
N TYR A 746 -26.53 -19.27 -7.53
CA TYR A 746 -25.72 -18.55 -6.55
C TYR A 746 -26.52 -17.39 -5.96
N LEU A 747 -26.05 -16.80 -4.89
CA LEU A 747 -26.63 -15.63 -4.24
C LEU A 747 -25.76 -14.41 -4.45
N ILE A 748 -26.37 -13.32 -4.87
CA ILE A 748 -25.77 -11.99 -4.85
C ILE A 748 -26.38 -11.24 -3.68
N LYS A 749 -25.51 -10.63 -2.87
CA LYS A 749 -25.88 -9.86 -1.70
C LYS A 749 -25.32 -8.43 -1.84
N ALA A 750 -26.07 -7.45 -1.36
CA ALA A 750 -25.70 -6.04 -1.41
C ALA A 750 -25.86 -5.39 -0.04
N GLY A 751 -24.91 -4.53 0.34
CA GLY A 751 -24.97 -3.80 1.61
C GLY A 751 -23.75 -2.93 1.86
N GLY A 752 -23.62 -2.45 3.10
CA GLY A 752 -22.58 -1.53 3.56
C GLY A 752 -21.36 -2.19 4.19
N SER A 753 -21.42 -3.53 4.45
CA SER A 753 -20.30 -4.31 4.97
C SER A 753 -20.51 -5.80 4.72
N SER A 754 -19.51 -6.63 5.02
CA SER A 754 -19.61 -8.11 4.91
C SER A 754 -20.67 -8.74 5.83
N GLN A 755 -21.13 -8.02 6.84
CA GLN A 755 -22.16 -8.48 7.81
C GLN A 755 -23.48 -7.70 7.73
N ASP A 756 -23.51 -6.54 7.04
CA ASP A 756 -24.74 -5.80 6.76
C ASP A 756 -25.18 -6.05 5.31
N LEU A 757 -25.72 -7.27 5.08
CA LEU A 757 -26.13 -7.79 3.78
C LEU A 757 -27.60 -8.19 3.81
N THR A 758 -28.48 -7.22 4.07
CA THR A 758 -29.92 -7.45 4.20
C THR A 758 -30.60 -7.79 2.87
N LEU A 759 -30.02 -7.37 1.75
CA LEU A 759 -30.53 -7.66 0.42
C LEU A 759 -29.82 -8.86 -0.21
N CYS A 760 -30.61 -9.82 -0.68
CA CYS A 760 -30.13 -11.03 -1.31
C CYS A 760 -31.03 -11.39 -2.50
N ALA A 761 -30.40 -11.69 -3.64
CA ALA A 761 -31.09 -12.13 -4.84
C ALA A 761 -30.37 -13.31 -5.50
N PRO A 762 -31.11 -14.31 -6.02
CA PRO A 762 -30.48 -15.42 -6.72
C PRO A 762 -30.03 -15.01 -8.13
N VAL A 763 -28.94 -15.61 -8.59
CA VAL A 763 -28.51 -15.62 -9.98
C VAL A 763 -28.28 -17.07 -10.41
N THR A 764 -28.67 -17.40 -11.63
CA THR A 764 -28.45 -18.75 -12.17
C THR A 764 -27.49 -18.67 -13.34
N LEU A 765 -26.35 -19.35 -13.20
CA LEU A 765 -25.45 -19.61 -14.32
C LEU A 765 -25.95 -20.84 -15.08
N THR A 766 -26.23 -20.67 -16.37
CA THR A 766 -26.76 -21.72 -17.25
C THR A 766 -25.69 -22.25 -18.20
N GLY A 767 -25.91 -23.45 -18.75
CA GLY A 767 -24.97 -24.10 -19.67
C GLY A 767 -24.15 -25.19 -19.00
N ASP A 768 -23.07 -25.57 -19.66
CA ASP A 768 -22.10 -26.57 -19.15
C ASP A 768 -21.05 -25.93 -18.25
N LYS A 769 -20.37 -26.76 -17.44
CA LYS A 769 -19.21 -26.34 -16.67
C LYS A 769 -18.15 -25.77 -17.64
N THR A 770 -17.70 -24.56 -17.33
CA THR A 770 -16.64 -23.88 -18.10
C THR A 770 -15.31 -24.00 -17.35
N THR A 771 -14.24 -24.27 -18.07
CA THR A 771 -12.88 -24.28 -17.53
C THR A 771 -11.97 -23.38 -18.36
N MET A 772 -11.00 -22.75 -17.70
CA MET A 772 -10.02 -21.90 -18.35
C MET A 772 -8.68 -21.93 -17.58
N PRO A 773 -7.54 -21.81 -18.26
CA PRO A 773 -6.25 -21.74 -17.56
C PRO A 773 -6.10 -20.44 -16.76
N LEU A 774 -6.56 -19.32 -17.29
CA LEU A 774 -6.47 -17.98 -16.70
C LEU A 774 -7.80 -17.25 -16.86
N ARG A 775 -8.20 -16.48 -15.88
CA ARG A 775 -9.33 -15.55 -15.99
C ARG A 775 -8.97 -14.39 -16.90
N THR A 776 -9.97 -13.81 -17.54
CA THR A 776 -9.83 -12.59 -18.36
C THR A 776 -10.61 -11.41 -17.80
N VAL A 777 -11.53 -11.65 -16.87
CA VAL A 777 -12.32 -10.64 -16.17
C VAL A 777 -12.26 -10.89 -14.67
N TYR A 778 -11.89 -9.88 -13.91
CA TYR A 778 -11.68 -9.96 -12.47
C TYR A 778 -12.66 -9.11 -11.67
N PHE A 779 -13.04 -7.94 -12.20
CA PHE A 779 -13.79 -6.95 -11.46
C PHE A 779 -15.20 -6.71 -12.05
N ALA A 780 -16.14 -6.34 -11.19
CA ALA A 780 -17.43 -5.78 -11.63
C ALA A 780 -17.23 -4.31 -12.05
N GLU A 781 -17.94 -3.91 -13.09
CA GLU A 781 -17.99 -2.52 -13.57
C GLU A 781 -19.22 -1.83 -13.00
N MET A 782 -19.03 -0.76 -12.20
CA MET A 782 -20.12 0.10 -11.75
C MET A 782 -20.52 1.07 -12.88
N GLN A 783 -21.83 1.16 -13.18
CA GLN A 783 -22.40 1.96 -14.27
C GLN A 783 -23.36 3.02 -13.73
#